data_28c237371369f54adb0643eea45d1460
#
_entry.id   28c237371369f54adb0643eea45d1460
#
_cell.length_a   1.000
_cell.length_b   1.000
_cell.length_c   1.000
_cell.angle_alpha   90.00
_cell.angle_beta   90.00
_cell.angle_gamma   90.00
#
_symmetry.space_group_name_H-M   'P 1'
#
loop_
_entity.id
_entity.type
_entity.pdbx_description
1 polymer ?
#
loop_
_entity_poly.entity_id
_entity_poly.type
_entity_poly.pdbx_seq_one_letter_code
_entity_poly.pdbx_strand_id
1 'polypeptide(L)'
;MEIASIERVLPQGYCVRFKNNGKSYNYRSDNVVWLNNPQWFFPGHCKVYIRRKPQNNIREILMFADGYKNYWRIIYNNGYVVDGGEDKIMVAVSCLEEDETKNTLSYLKDVALVNPLGKDSDSDGILAKMYEALDFVDVKTAAACYLNPKQHQPKALKHSDLIYPFGCNMSQKRAVEAAFEHQVSVIQGPPGTGKTQTILNIIANIVRQEKTVLVVSNNNSATTNVLEKLQKYGIAFIVAPLGSRENKERFIANQPVTPLECNTWNLSITELLNNKHNLHTTLRHLKKVYALQNERAELLQEKQAVELEWQHFCVNNNIDGDLVSPTRMSSKRIISLWLEYQAYSNGEMPEPTSTFGGWIEKLKWWWMRWTCRYRLKVECKFDKNDLTPLIKRLQTIYYQSRIKEINQRIASVDKALAHYDAEDLTNALTELSMSLFKASLCNREAKYGRCSFSDVKDMHLRGDRMVQQYPVVLSTTFSARTCVFTEKPYDYIIMDEASQVSIDTGALALTCATNAVIVGDTLQLPNVVTNEDRAKLDAIMKQYHISKGYDCANNSFLQSVLSVVESVPETLLREHYRCHPRIINFCNQKFYGGNLLIMTEDNNEENVLVAIRTVKGNHAVNHYNQREIDVVKEEVLPTLKDFDSIGIVTPYNNQVEAFNSQLGATVAGTIHKYQGRENDAIIMSLVDNQITEFADDANMLNVAVSRAKNKFCLVMTGNEQEKHGNVMDLLDYIAYNNCTVTESKLASIFDFLYEQYTEQRMAFLETNSLISEYASENLTYALLNDIIASENCFRVLKVLCHIPLRQVVSDTSIMTEEELKYAANYSTHLDFLIINRVSKLPVLAIETDGYSYHNDMAAQHQRDVMKDHILSCYGLPLLRLSTKGSNERERIIEELYKIMQ
;
A
#
# COMPACT_ATOMS: atom_id res chain seq x y z
N MET A 1 -51.88 -23.81 21.24
CA MET A 1 -52.94 -24.59 21.87
C MET A 1 -52.24 -25.63 22.76
N GLU A 2 -52.62 -25.71 24.02
CA GLU A 2 -52.07 -26.72 24.92
C GLU A 2 -52.72 -28.06 24.68
N ILE A 3 -51.89 -29.11 24.62
CA ILE A 3 -52.35 -30.50 24.45
C ILE A 3 -52.68 -31.09 25.82
N ALA A 4 -53.86 -31.69 25.92
CA ALA A 4 -54.33 -32.38 27.14
C ALA A 4 -53.84 -33.82 27.15
N SER A 5 -53.96 -34.51 26.01
CA SER A 5 -53.42 -35.88 25.83
C SER A 5 -53.05 -36.11 24.35
N ILE A 6 -52.11 -37.02 24.13
CA ILE A 6 -51.78 -37.52 22.81
C ILE A 6 -51.67 -39.05 22.89
N GLU A 7 -52.42 -39.74 22.05
CA GLU A 7 -52.45 -41.21 22.02
C GLU A 7 -52.11 -41.67 20.61
N ARG A 8 -51.35 -42.73 20.50
CA ARG A 8 -50.97 -43.35 19.22
C ARG A 8 -52.15 -44.22 18.73
N VAL A 9 -52.63 -43.87 17.53
CA VAL A 9 -53.72 -44.63 16.88
C VAL A 9 -53.15 -45.41 15.71
N LEU A 10 -53.30 -46.79 15.78
CA LEU A 10 -52.82 -47.62 14.70
C LEU A 10 -53.70 -47.47 13.46
N PRO A 11 -53.18 -47.57 12.21
CA PRO A 11 -51.83 -48.00 11.90
C PRO A 11 -50.80 -46.84 11.78
N GLN A 12 -51.14 -45.58 11.57
CA GLN A 12 -50.12 -44.53 11.33
C GLN A 12 -50.60 -43.13 11.75
N GLY A 13 -50.95 -42.91 13.00
CA GLY A 13 -51.36 -41.57 13.43
C GLY A 13 -51.36 -41.36 14.95
N TYR A 14 -51.68 -40.13 15.32
CA TYR A 14 -51.84 -39.69 16.71
C TYR A 14 -53.18 -39.00 16.89
N CYS A 15 -53.90 -39.37 17.96
CA CYS A 15 -55.09 -38.61 18.41
C CYS A 15 -54.63 -37.57 19.44
N VAL A 16 -54.77 -36.29 19.10
CA VAL A 16 -54.37 -35.18 19.96
C VAL A 16 -55.60 -34.49 20.52
N ARG A 17 -55.73 -34.44 21.84
CA ARG A 17 -56.78 -33.72 22.56
C ARG A 17 -56.23 -32.39 23.09
N PHE A 18 -56.88 -31.30 22.75
CA PHE A 18 -56.48 -29.96 23.20
C PHE A 18 -57.19 -29.53 24.45
N LYS A 19 -56.48 -28.87 25.39
CA LYS A 19 -57.04 -28.36 26.64
C LYS A 19 -58.14 -27.29 26.44
N ASN A 20 -57.95 -26.44 25.44
CA ASN A 20 -58.76 -25.23 25.23
C ASN A 20 -60.19 -25.50 24.73
N ASN A 21 -60.44 -26.65 24.08
CA ASN A 21 -61.75 -26.95 23.48
C ASN A 21 -62.23 -28.34 23.75
N GLY A 22 -61.44 -29.16 24.45
CA GLY A 22 -61.74 -30.58 24.79
C GLY A 22 -61.90 -31.51 23.58
N LYS A 23 -61.70 -31.04 22.35
CA LYS A 23 -61.88 -31.83 21.13
C LYS A 23 -60.62 -32.62 20.81
N SER A 24 -60.79 -33.80 20.24
CA SER A 24 -59.73 -34.68 19.75
C SER A 24 -59.63 -34.58 18.24
N TYR A 25 -58.37 -34.54 17.73
CA TYR A 25 -58.11 -34.50 16.30
C TYR A 25 -57.10 -35.57 15.94
N ASN A 26 -57.28 -36.25 14.84
CA ASN A 26 -56.35 -37.26 14.35
C ASN A 26 -55.37 -36.66 13.37
N TYR A 27 -54.06 -36.83 13.66
CA TYR A 27 -52.95 -36.42 12.84
C TYR A 27 -52.20 -37.63 12.31
N ARG A 28 -51.80 -37.60 11.04
CA ARG A 28 -50.86 -38.62 10.51
C ARG A 28 -49.53 -38.46 11.20
N SER A 29 -48.77 -39.55 11.36
CA SER A 29 -47.42 -39.54 11.97
C SER A 29 -46.48 -38.53 11.28
N ASP A 30 -46.57 -38.37 9.94
CA ASP A 30 -45.78 -37.46 9.15
C ASP A 30 -46.03 -35.96 9.48
N ASN A 31 -47.17 -35.67 10.13
CA ASN A 31 -47.56 -34.31 10.54
C ASN A 31 -47.33 -34.07 12.05
N VAL A 32 -46.67 -35.01 12.77
CA VAL A 32 -46.36 -34.86 14.19
C VAL A 32 -44.88 -35.02 14.43
N VAL A 33 -44.25 -33.95 14.89
CA VAL A 33 -42.84 -33.93 15.27
C VAL A 33 -42.74 -33.84 16.79
N TRP A 34 -41.99 -34.78 17.38
CA TRP A 34 -41.73 -34.80 18.82
C TRP A 34 -40.46 -33.96 19.10
N LEU A 35 -40.65 -32.90 19.86
CA LEU A 35 -39.55 -32.01 20.29
C LEU A 35 -39.20 -32.32 21.73
N ASN A 36 -38.04 -33.00 21.91
CA ASN A 36 -37.53 -33.41 23.22
C ASN A 36 -36.21 -32.67 23.52
N ASN A 37 -35.79 -32.67 24.78
CA ASN A 37 -34.49 -32.14 25.25
C ASN A 37 -34.23 -30.69 24.77
N PRO A 38 -34.98 -29.71 25.30
CA PRO A 38 -34.74 -28.33 24.92
C PRO A 38 -33.37 -27.85 25.35
N GLN A 39 -32.74 -27.08 24.47
CA GLN A 39 -31.60 -26.24 24.86
C GLN A 39 -32.12 -24.95 25.46
N TRP A 40 -31.63 -24.61 26.65
CA TRP A 40 -31.97 -23.40 27.37
C TRP A 40 -31.04 -22.25 27.02
N PHE A 41 -31.55 -21.05 26.80
CA PHE A 41 -30.79 -19.84 26.59
C PHE A 41 -31.17 -18.82 27.65
N PHE A 42 -30.15 -18.16 28.22
CA PHE A 42 -30.40 -17.10 29.22
C PHE A 42 -30.90 -15.83 28.51
N PRO A 43 -32.09 -15.30 28.89
CA PRO A 43 -32.71 -14.18 28.19
C PRO A 43 -31.87 -12.92 28.15
N GLY A 44 -31.02 -12.67 29.19
CA GLY A 44 -30.13 -11.52 29.26
C GLY A 44 -29.01 -11.55 28.19
N HIS A 45 -28.70 -12.75 27.66
CA HIS A 45 -27.68 -12.91 26.63
C HIS A 45 -28.27 -13.05 25.22
N CYS A 46 -29.59 -12.82 25.07
CA CYS A 46 -30.28 -13.05 23.81
C CYS A 46 -31.10 -11.83 23.40
N LYS A 47 -31.11 -11.52 22.11
CA LYS A 47 -32.08 -10.65 21.46
C LYS A 47 -33.08 -11.51 20.68
N VAL A 48 -34.36 -11.39 21.02
CA VAL A 48 -35.46 -12.18 20.40
C VAL A 48 -36.31 -11.28 19.53
N TYR A 49 -36.58 -11.75 18.32
CA TYR A 49 -37.44 -11.08 17.36
C TYR A 49 -38.56 -12.02 16.92
N ILE A 50 -39.80 -11.57 17.03
CA ILE A 50 -40.97 -12.31 16.54
C ILE A 50 -41.58 -11.53 15.38
N ARG A 51 -41.63 -12.15 14.20
CA ARG A 51 -42.04 -11.50 12.95
C ARG A 51 -41.35 -10.15 12.74
N ARG A 52 -40.02 -10.13 12.98
CA ARG A 52 -39.12 -8.97 12.88
C ARG A 52 -39.36 -7.87 13.91
N LYS A 53 -40.18 -8.08 14.94
CA LYS A 53 -40.36 -7.11 16.02
C LYS A 53 -39.53 -7.55 17.24
N PRO A 54 -38.69 -6.68 17.82
CA PRO A 54 -37.95 -7.01 19.02
C PRO A 54 -38.88 -7.29 20.20
N GLN A 55 -38.53 -8.24 21.04
CA GLN A 55 -39.29 -8.69 22.18
C GLN A 55 -38.54 -8.45 23.47
N ASN A 56 -39.22 -7.92 24.48
CA ASN A 56 -38.65 -7.64 25.79
C ASN A 56 -39.45 -8.41 26.87
N ASN A 57 -38.97 -8.38 28.13
CA ASN A 57 -39.62 -9.01 29.28
C ASN A 57 -39.77 -10.52 29.14
N ILE A 58 -38.74 -11.16 28.60
CA ILE A 58 -38.69 -12.61 28.40
C ILE A 58 -38.13 -13.24 29.68
N ARG A 59 -38.82 -14.31 30.16
CA ARG A 59 -38.43 -15.14 31.30
C ARG A 59 -37.51 -16.30 30.88
N GLU A 60 -37.92 -16.98 29.82
CA GLU A 60 -37.21 -18.20 29.37
C GLU A 60 -37.22 -18.31 27.85
N ILE A 61 -36.12 -18.83 27.29
CA ILE A 61 -35.95 -19.11 25.88
C ILE A 61 -35.53 -20.59 25.73
N LEU A 62 -36.33 -21.36 24.99
CA LEU A 62 -36.13 -22.79 24.76
C LEU A 62 -36.01 -23.04 23.26
N MET A 63 -34.99 -23.80 22.86
CA MET A 63 -34.83 -24.27 21.49
C MET A 63 -34.96 -25.78 21.44
N PHE A 64 -35.69 -26.27 20.47
CA PHE A 64 -35.86 -27.70 20.17
C PHE A 64 -35.41 -27.91 18.74
N ALA A 65 -34.60 -28.95 18.49
CA ALA A 65 -34.15 -29.33 17.16
C ALA A 65 -34.78 -30.68 16.76
N ASP A 66 -35.29 -30.80 15.53
CA ASP A 66 -35.74 -32.06 14.97
C ASP A 66 -34.71 -32.72 14.02
N GLY A 67 -33.47 -32.16 13.97
CA GLY A 67 -32.41 -32.56 13.05
C GLY A 67 -32.47 -31.86 11.70
N TYR A 68 -33.56 -31.19 11.36
CA TYR A 68 -33.69 -30.40 10.10
C TYR A 68 -33.99 -28.94 10.35
N LYS A 69 -34.75 -28.59 11.42
CA LYS A 69 -35.18 -27.22 11.76
C LYS A 69 -35.11 -27.01 13.27
N ASN A 70 -34.93 -25.76 13.66
CA ASN A 70 -35.03 -25.35 15.05
C ASN A 70 -36.41 -24.75 15.32
N TYR A 71 -36.97 -25.11 16.48
CA TYR A 71 -38.22 -24.58 16.98
C TYR A 71 -37.96 -23.85 18.28
N TRP A 72 -38.54 -22.67 18.44
CA TRP A 72 -38.36 -21.84 19.60
C TRP A 72 -39.62 -21.74 20.43
N ARG A 73 -39.47 -21.77 21.75
CA ARG A 73 -40.49 -21.43 22.74
C ARG A 73 -39.99 -20.24 23.54
N ILE A 74 -40.70 -19.14 23.48
CA ILE A 74 -40.42 -17.92 24.22
C ILE A 74 -41.47 -17.77 25.32
N ILE A 75 -41.03 -17.69 26.57
CA ILE A 75 -41.88 -17.53 27.73
C ILE A 75 -41.63 -16.15 28.34
N TYR A 76 -42.64 -15.35 28.41
CA TYR A 76 -42.61 -14.00 28.97
C TYR A 76 -42.82 -14.00 30.50
N ASN A 77 -42.39 -12.89 31.17
CA ASN A 77 -42.54 -12.72 32.62
C ASN A 77 -44.01 -12.80 33.10
N ASN A 78 -44.95 -12.44 32.23
CA ASN A 78 -46.39 -12.54 32.51
C ASN A 78 -47.01 -13.93 32.26
N GLY A 79 -46.19 -14.93 31.97
CA GLY A 79 -46.60 -16.29 31.67
C GLY A 79 -47.09 -16.53 30.23
N TYR A 80 -47.14 -15.50 29.36
CA TYR A 80 -47.51 -15.68 27.95
C TYR A 80 -46.42 -16.48 27.22
N VAL A 81 -46.85 -17.38 26.32
CA VAL A 81 -45.95 -18.27 25.60
C VAL A 81 -46.14 -18.11 24.11
N VAL A 82 -45.05 -17.98 23.37
CA VAL A 82 -45.03 -17.96 21.90
C VAL A 82 -44.15 -19.10 21.39
N ASP A 83 -44.72 -19.92 20.54
CA ASP A 83 -44.05 -21.00 19.84
C ASP A 83 -43.93 -20.70 18.35
N GLY A 84 -42.82 -21.11 17.74
CA GLY A 84 -42.62 -20.97 16.31
C GLY A 84 -41.30 -21.52 15.82
N GLY A 85 -41.18 -21.73 14.53
CA GLY A 85 -39.93 -22.05 13.83
C GLY A 85 -39.10 -20.78 13.57
N GLU A 86 -37.96 -20.96 12.95
CA GLU A 86 -37.02 -19.89 12.57
C GLU A 86 -37.62 -18.87 11.58
N ASP A 87 -38.67 -19.29 10.86
CA ASP A 87 -39.43 -18.42 9.97
C ASP A 87 -40.24 -17.32 10.72
N LYS A 88 -40.61 -17.60 11.96
CA LYS A 88 -41.41 -16.72 12.81
C LYS A 88 -40.62 -16.08 13.96
N ILE A 89 -39.70 -16.85 14.57
CA ILE A 89 -38.92 -16.45 15.76
C ILE A 89 -37.43 -16.48 15.40
N MET A 90 -36.78 -15.37 15.55
CA MET A 90 -35.32 -15.26 15.45
C MET A 90 -34.73 -14.96 16.83
N VAL A 91 -33.82 -15.77 17.26
CA VAL A 91 -33.05 -15.58 18.50
C VAL A 91 -31.58 -15.35 18.12
N ALA A 92 -31.03 -14.20 18.49
CA ALA A 92 -29.64 -13.88 18.42
C ALA A 92 -29.00 -14.05 19.80
N VAL A 93 -27.89 -14.78 19.89
CA VAL A 93 -27.16 -15.06 21.14
C VAL A 93 -25.88 -14.24 21.15
N SER A 94 -25.57 -13.62 22.27
CA SER A 94 -24.35 -12.86 22.45
C SER A 94 -23.19 -13.76 22.90
N CYS A 95 -21.97 -13.52 22.34
CA CYS A 95 -20.75 -14.16 22.81
C CYS A 95 -20.07 -13.39 23.97
N LEU A 96 -20.61 -12.22 24.38
CA LEU A 96 -19.95 -11.37 25.38
C LEU A 96 -19.81 -11.97 26.78
N GLU A 97 -20.58 -13.02 27.07
CA GLU A 97 -20.52 -13.67 28.38
C GLU A 97 -19.47 -14.78 28.50
N GLU A 98 -18.82 -15.12 27.42
CA GLU A 98 -17.74 -16.10 27.38
C GLU A 98 -16.46 -15.53 27.99
N ASP A 99 -15.75 -16.28 28.84
CA ASP A 99 -14.60 -15.78 29.61
C ASP A 99 -13.47 -15.25 28.71
N GLU A 100 -13.14 -15.94 27.62
CA GLU A 100 -12.12 -15.46 26.66
C GLU A 100 -12.58 -14.22 25.92
N THR A 101 -13.86 -14.16 25.49
CA THR A 101 -14.43 -12.98 24.85
C THR A 101 -14.42 -11.77 25.79
N LYS A 102 -14.79 -11.95 27.08
CA LYS A 102 -14.72 -10.90 28.11
C LYS A 102 -13.32 -10.37 28.30
N ASN A 103 -12.33 -11.25 28.37
CA ASN A 103 -10.93 -10.87 28.55
C ASN A 103 -10.42 -10.09 27.35
N THR A 104 -10.64 -10.59 26.12
CA THR A 104 -10.24 -9.91 24.88
C THR A 104 -10.95 -8.57 24.72
N LEU A 105 -12.26 -8.50 25.01
CA LEU A 105 -13.02 -7.27 24.90
C LEU A 105 -12.57 -6.23 25.94
N SER A 106 -12.29 -6.64 27.19
CA SER A 106 -11.79 -5.74 28.24
C SER A 106 -10.42 -5.19 27.85
N TYR A 107 -9.54 -6.02 27.31
CA TYR A 107 -8.27 -5.58 26.73
C TYR A 107 -8.47 -4.52 25.65
N LEU A 108 -9.31 -4.79 24.65
CA LEU A 108 -9.57 -3.86 23.54
C LEU A 108 -10.25 -2.56 24.01
N LYS A 109 -11.04 -2.61 25.08
CA LYS A 109 -11.64 -1.44 25.71
C LYS A 109 -10.58 -0.54 26.32
N ASP A 110 -9.61 -1.11 27.05
CA ASP A 110 -8.51 -0.35 27.64
C ASP A 110 -7.58 0.22 26.57
N VAL A 111 -7.33 -0.55 25.48
CA VAL A 111 -6.58 -0.08 24.30
C VAL A 111 -7.31 1.12 23.66
N ALA A 112 -8.63 1.06 23.54
CA ALA A 112 -9.43 2.15 22.94
C ALA A 112 -9.34 3.45 23.75
N LEU A 113 -9.03 3.39 25.06
CA LEU A 113 -8.77 4.57 25.89
C LEU A 113 -7.46 5.28 25.53
N VAL A 114 -6.49 4.59 24.91
CA VAL A 114 -5.23 5.18 24.44
C VAL A 114 -5.45 5.95 23.13
N ASN A 115 -6.43 5.55 22.32
CA ASN A 115 -6.69 6.14 21.00
C ASN A 115 -7.05 7.63 21.10
N PRO A 116 -6.30 8.54 20.43
CA PRO A 116 -6.48 9.98 20.58
C PRO A 116 -7.71 10.55 19.87
N LEU A 117 -8.39 9.77 19.01
CA LEU A 117 -9.47 10.27 18.16
C LEU A 117 -10.68 10.76 18.96
N GLY A 118 -10.95 12.06 18.89
CA GLY A 118 -12.06 12.71 19.60
C GLY A 118 -11.89 12.75 21.11
N LYS A 119 -10.65 12.69 21.60
CA LYS A 119 -10.29 12.81 23.00
C LYS A 119 -10.03 14.28 23.33
N ASP A 120 -10.81 14.82 24.26
CA ASP A 120 -10.65 16.16 24.84
C ASP A 120 -10.28 16.05 26.34
N SER A 121 -9.89 17.18 26.97
CA SER A 121 -9.53 17.24 28.42
C SER A 121 -10.61 16.65 29.33
N ASP A 122 -11.87 16.72 28.93
CA ASP A 122 -13.04 16.37 29.74
C ASP A 122 -13.83 15.15 29.19
N SER A 123 -13.34 14.49 28.15
CA SER A 123 -14.08 13.35 27.56
C SER A 123 -13.17 12.26 27.01
N ASP A 124 -13.57 11.01 27.26
CA ASP A 124 -12.98 9.85 26.60
C ASP A 124 -13.18 9.90 25.08
N GLY A 125 -12.24 9.31 24.34
CA GLY A 125 -12.28 9.26 22.90
C GLY A 125 -13.55 8.60 22.33
N ILE A 126 -13.83 8.86 21.06
CA ILE A 126 -15.02 8.30 20.38
C ILE A 126 -15.04 6.79 20.44
N LEU A 127 -13.88 6.14 20.24
CA LEU A 127 -13.76 4.69 20.20
C LEU A 127 -14.05 4.06 21.57
N ALA A 128 -13.53 4.66 22.67
CA ALA A 128 -13.79 4.20 24.03
C ALA A 128 -15.30 4.20 24.33
N LYS A 129 -16.00 5.30 23.98
CA LYS A 129 -17.46 5.40 24.12
C LYS A 129 -18.23 4.33 23.33
N MET A 130 -17.73 3.97 22.13
CA MET A 130 -18.33 2.91 21.33
C MET A 130 -18.15 1.52 21.98
N TYR A 131 -17.00 1.26 22.59
CA TYR A 131 -16.76 0.02 23.34
C TYR A 131 -17.60 -0.03 24.63
N GLU A 132 -17.82 1.08 25.29
CA GLU A 132 -18.71 1.17 26.47
C GLU A 132 -20.16 0.88 26.11
N ALA A 133 -20.61 1.37 24.96
CA ALA A 133 -21.96 1.12 24.44
C ALA A 133 -22.14 -0.28 23.80
N LEU A 134 -21.10 -1.12 23.80
CA LEU A 134 -21.16 -2.47 23.21
C LEU A 134 -21.75 -3.47 24.21
N ASP A 135 -23.07 -3.63 24.18
CA ASP A 135 -23.85 -4.51 25.05
C ASP A 135 -24.17 -5.89 24.46
N PHE A 136 -23.94 -6.07 23.17
CA PHE A 136 -24.31 -7.28 22.45
C PHE A 136 -23.41 -7.51 21.23
N VAL A 137 -22.88 -8.74 21.08
CA VAL A 137 -22.19 -9.21 19.85
C VAL A 137 -22.75 -10.60 19.52
N ASP A 138 -23.44 -10.70 18.37
CA ASP A 138 -24.01 -11.98 17.93
C ASP A 138 -22.90 -13.00 17.64
N VAL A 139 -23.02 -14.22 18.18
CA VAL A 139 -22.10 -15.38 17.94
C VAL A 139 -21.94 -15.70 16.46
N LYS A 140 -22.84 -15.24 15.60
CA LYS A 140 -22.78 -15.44 14.14
C LYS A 140 -21.91 -14.42 13.44
N THR A 141 -21.50 -13.35 14.11
CA THR A 141 -20.69 -12.29 13.49
C THR A 141 -19.22 -12.72 13.30
N ALA A 142 -18.55 -12.09 12.36
CA ALA A 142 -17.10 -12.25 12.19
C ALA A 142 -16.32 -11.82 13.45
N ALA A 143 -16.89 -10.89 14.24
CA ALA A 143 -16.29 -10.47 15.51
C ALA A 143 -16.21 -11.62 16.53
N ALA A 144 -17.19 -12.51 16.61
CA ALA A 144 -17.16 -13.67 17.50
C ALA A 144 -15.97 -14.59 17.18
N CYS A 145 -15.71 -14.82 15.86
CA CYS A 145 -14.55 -15.61 15.42
C CYS A 145 -13.23 -14.94 15.80
N TYR A 146 -13.17 -13.60 15.81
CA TYR A 146 -11.97 -12.85 16.17
C TYR A 146 -11.75 -12.73 17.68
N LEU A 147 -12.82 -12.50 18.46
CA LEU A 147 -12.74 -12.30 19.92
C LEU A 147 -12.49 -13.61 20.68
N ASN A 148 -12.97 -14.73 20.18
CA ASN A 148 -12.79 -16.05 20.76
C ASN A 148 -12.63 -17.14 19.67
N PRO A 149 -11.46 -17.19 19.01
CA PRO A 149 -11.23 -18.10 17.89
C PRO A 149 -11.23 -19.56 18.27
N LYS A 150 -11.02 -19.89 19.55
CA LYS A 150 -11.06 -21.28 20.03
C LYS A 150 -12.48 -21.85 20.03
N GLN A 151 -13.47 -21.05 20.37
CA GLN A 151 -14.88 -21.45 20.44
C GLN A 151 -15.64 -21.19 19.16
N HIS A 152 -15.32 -20.10 18.45
CA HIS A 152 -16.01 -19.65 17.25
C HIS A 152 -15.10 -19.75 16.03
N GLN A 153 -14.99 -20.94 15.46
CA GLN A 153 -14.26 -21.17 14.21
C GLN A 153 -15.03 -20.57 13.01
N PRO A 154 -14.33 -19.92 12.03
CA PRO A 154 -14.96 -19.47 10.81
C PRO A 154 -15.66 -20.60 10.06
N LYS A 155 -16.91 -20.35 9.64
CA LYS A 155 -17.71 -21.37 8.96
C LYS A 155 -17.39 -21.43 7.48
N ALA A 156 -17.36 -22.65 6.92
CA ALA A 156 -17.43 -22.82 5.48
C ALA A 156 -18.83 -22.46 4.97
N LEU A 157 -18.86 -21.72 3.87
CA LEU A 157 -20.09 -21.26 3.22
C LEU A 157 -20.33 -22.07 1.94
N LYS A 158 -21.59 -22.22 1.54
CA LYS A 158 -21.94 -22.76 0.22
C LYS A 158 -21.95 -21.60 -0.77
N HIS A 159 -21.03 -21.63 -1.74
CA HIS A 159 -21.03 -20.63 -2.80
C HIS A 159 -22.09 -20.93 -3.86
N SER A 160 -22.59 -19.88 -4.48
CA SER A 160 -23.44 -19.93 -5.68
C SER A 160 -22.63 -19.62 -6.93
N ASP A 161 -23.26 -19.74 -8.11
CA ASP A 161 -22.63 -19.27 -9.35
C ASP A 161 -22.17 -17.81 -9.23
N LEU A 162 -20.88 -17.58 -9.39
CA LEU A 162 -20.27 -16.24 -9.26
C LEU A 162 -20.19 -15.55 -10.63
N ILE A 163 -20.29 -14.23 -10.60
CA ILE A 163 -20.17 -13.34 -11.78
C ILE A 163 -18.99 -12.38 -11.59
N TYR A 164 -18.44 -11.88 -12.69
CA TYR A 164 -17.27 -11.00 -12.72
C TYR A 164 -17.51 -9.78 -13.63
N PRO A 165 -18.45 -8.89 -13.28
CA PRO A 165 -18.87 -7.77 -14.14
C PRO A 165 -17.77 -6.72 -14.35
N PHE A 166 -16.72 -6.76 -13.58
CA PHE A 166 -15.58 -5.83 -13.69
C PHE A 166 -14.31 -6.50 -14.22
N GLY A 167 -14.46 -7.73 -14.78
CA GLY A 167 -13.32 -8.54 -15.21
C GLY A 167 -12.57 -9.16 -14.03
N CYS A 168 -11.72 -10.12 -14.30
CA CYS A 168 -10.84 -10.72 -13.30
C CYS A 168 -9.62 -11.36 -13.96
N ASN A 169 -8.63 -11.70 -13.14
CA ASN A 169 -7.54 -12.62 -13.47
C ASN A 169 -7.63 -13.87 -12.58
N MET A 170 -6.60 -14.73 -12.61
CA MET A 170 -6.61 -15.99 -11.89
C MET A 170 -6.66 -15.79 -10.36
N SER A 171 -5.79 -14.92 -9.81
CA SER A 171 -5.73 -14.70 -8.36
C SER A 171 -6.94 -13.93 -7.85
N GLN A 172 -7.43 -12.93 -8.59
CA GLN A 172 -8.65 -12.19 -8.27
C GLN A 172 -9.87 -13.12 -8.25
N LYS A 173 -9.97 -14.03 -9.23
CA LYS A 173 -11.03 -15.05 -9.25
C LYS A 173 -11.02 -15.90 -7.99
N ARG A 174 -9.84 -16.41 -7.56
CA ARG A 174 -9.68 -17.18 -6.33
C ARG A 174 -10.07 -16.37 -5.09
N ALA A 175 -9.67 -15.09 -5.04
CA ALA A 175 -10.02 -14.20 -3.93
C ALA A 175 -11.54 -13.99 -3.82
N VAL A 176 -12.23 -13.83 -4.95
CA VAL A 176 -13.70 -13.75 -4.98
C VAL A 176 -14.32 -15.08 -4.52
N GLU A 177 -13.84 -16.23 -5.02
CA GLU A 177 -14.31 -17.56 -4.59
C GLU A 177 -14.14 -17.74 -3.08
N ALA A 178 -12.97 -17.45 -2.52
CA ALA A 178 -12.69 -17.56 -1.09
C ALA A 178 -13.63 -16.72 -0.22
N ALA A 179 -13.98 -15.49 -0.66
CA ALA A 179 -14.93 -14.62 0.04
C ALA A 179 -16.34 -15.21 0.14
N PHE A 180 -16.72 -16.15 -0.74
CA PHE A 180 -18.02 -16.82 -0.72
C PHE A 180 -17.97 -18.26 -0.22
N GLU A 181 -16.79 -18.82 -0.01
CA GLU A 181 -16.56 -20.15 0.56
C GLU A 181 -16.30 -20.10 2.06
N HIS A 182 -15.88 -18.97 2.60
CA HIS A 182 -15.49 -18.82 4.00
C HIS A 182 -16.15 -17.61 4.66
N GLN A 183 -16.45 -17.73 5.95
CA GLN A 183 -17.04 -16.64 6.74
C GLN A 183 -16.07 -15.46 6.91
N VAL A 184 -14.78 -15.75 7.08
CA VAL A 184 -13.70 -14.76 7.15
C VAL A 184 -12.67 -15.13 6.09
N SER A 185 -12.25 -14.17 5.26
CA SER A 185 -11.20 -14.35 4.26
C SER A 185 -10.29 -13.14 4.20
N VAL A 186 -9.03 -13.37 3.85
CA VAL A 186 -8.01 -12.33 3.71
C VAL A 186 -7.52 -12.27 2.27
N ILE A 187 -7.40 -11.06 1.75
CA ILE A 187 -6.85 -10.76 0.43
C ILE A 187 -5.60 -9.91 0.60
N GLN A 188 -4.44 -10.51 0.35
CA GLN A 188 -3.19 -9.78 0.22
C GLN A 188 -3.13 -9.18 -1.18
N GLY A 189 -3.15 -7.86 -1.24
CA GLY A 189 -3.20 -7.13 -2.49
C GLY A 189 -2.02 -6.17 -2.65
N PRO A 190 -0.87 -6.63 -3.17
CA PRO A 190 0.23 -5.74 -3.53
C PRO A 190 -0.20 -4.59 -4.44
N PRO A 191 0.60 -3.51 -4.54
CA PRO A 191 0.31 -2.41 -5.45
C PRO A 191 0.09 -2.90 -6.88
N GLY A 192 -0.88 -2.31 -7.60
CA GLY A 192 -1.11 -2.62 -9.02
C GLY A 192 -1.74 -3.99 -9.34
N THR A 193 -2.17 -4.76 -8.34
CA THR A 193 -2.76 -6.11 -8.55
C THR A 193 -4.30 -6.11 -8.63
N GLY A 194 -4.94 -4.95 -8.56
CA GLY A 194 -6.37 -4.81 -8.78
C GLY A 194 -7.25 -5.09 -7.55
N LYS A 195 -6.82 -4.73 -6.33
CA LYS A 195 -7.64 -4.81 -5.09
C LYS A 195 -9.06 -4.30 -5.29
N THR A 196 -9.20 -3.07 -5.77
CA THR A 196 -10.52 -2.43 -5.96
C THR A 196 -11.40 -3.19 -6.95
N GLN A 197 -10.83 -3.75 -8.02
CA GLN A 197 -11.56 -4.57 -9.00
C GLN A 197 -12.09 -5.86 -8.35
N THR A 198 -11.30 -6.49 -7.49
CA THR A 198 -11.69 -7.66 -6.72
C THR A 198 -12.84 -7.32 -5.75
N ILE A 199 -12.71 -6.21 -5.01
CA ILE A 199 -13.76 -5.69 -4.11
C ILE A 199 -15.09 -5.47 -4.87
N LEU A 200 -15.04 -4.84 -6.04
CA LEU A 200 -16.24 -4.60 -6.86
C LEU A 200 -16.91 -5.90 -7.31
N ASN A 201 -16.16 -6.93 -7.70
CA ASN A 201 -16.70 -8.24 -8.04
C ASN A 201 -17.35 -8.92 -6.81
N ILE A 202 -16.75 -8.79 -5.62
CA ILE A 202 -17.34 -9.29 -4.37
C ILE A 202 -18.66 -8.56 -4.08
N ILE A 203 -18.67 -7.22 -4.15
CA ILE A 203 -19.88 -6.40 -3.96
C ILE A 203 -21.00 -6.85 -4.92
N ALA A 204 -20.68 -7.02 -6.22
CA ALA A 204 -21.66 -7.44 -7.22
C ALA A 204 -22.32 -8.79 -6.87
N ASN A 205 -21.51 -9.74 -6.42
CA ASN A 205 -22.01 -11.06 -6.02
C ASN A 205 -22.83 -11.02 -4.72
N ILE A 206 -22.44 -10.20 -3.74
CA ILE A 206 -23.22 -9.99 -2.50
C ILE A 206 -24.58 -9.42 -2.83
N VAL A 207 -24.62 -8.34 -3.60
CA VAL A 207 -25.88 -7.66 -3.98
C VAL A 207 -26.77 -8.56 -4.84
N ARG A 208 -26.19 -9.34 -5.78
CA ARG A 208 -26.93 -10.32 -6.60
C ARG A 208 -27.58 -11.41 -5.74
N GLN A 209 -26.99 -11.76 -4.59
CA GLN A 209 -27.58 -12.70 -3.63
C GLN A 209 -28.62 -12.05 -2.71
N GLU A 210 -29.08 -10.84 -3.00
CA GLU A 210 -29.99 -10.03 -2.17
C GLU A 210 -29.45 -9.69 -0.77
N LYS A 211 -28.13 -9.78 -0.58
CA LYS A 211 -27.41 -9.50 0.66
C LYS A 211 -26.96 -8.04 0.73
N THR A 212 -26.50 -7.65 1.93
CA THR A 212 -26.03 -6.30 2.26
C THR A 212 -24.53 -6.31 2.52
N VAL A 213 -23.86 -5.21 2.19
CA VAL A 213 -22.40 -5.07 2.41
C VAL A 213 -22.07 -3.70 2.97
N LEU A 214 -21.23 -3.71 4.01
CA LEU A 214 -20.58 -2.53 4.55
C LEU A 214 -19.12 -2.53 4.08
N VAL A 215 -18.74 -1.52 3.29
CA VAL A 215 -17.34 -1.34 2.84
C VAL A 215 -16.69 -0.26 3.70
N VAL A 216 -15.61 -0.59 4.37
CA VAL A 216 -14.91 0.31 5.28
C VAL A 216 -13.44 0.44 4.91
N SER A 217 -12.88 1.61 5.16
CA SER A 217 -11.45 1.86 5.07
C SER A 217 -11.06 2.96 6.07
N ASN A 218 -9.81 2.99 6.48
CA ASN A 218 -9.29 4.07 7.30
C ASN A 218 -9.21 5.39 6.52
N ASN A 219 -9.05 5.30 5.20
CA ASN A 219 -8.91 6.43 4.29
C ASN A 219 -10.17 6.60 3.42
N ASN A 220 -10.73 7.82 3.39
CA ASN A 220 -11.88 8.14 2.55
C ASN A 220 -11.61 7.94 1.05
N SER A 221 -10.37 8.08 0.60
CA SER A 221 -10.02 7.91 -0.82
C SER A 221 -10.32 6.49 -1.34
N ALA A 222 -10.11 5.45 -0.53
CA ALA A 222 -10.39 4.07 -0.92
C ALA A 222 -11.89 3.84 -1.16
N THR A 223 -12.74 4.33 -0.27
CA THR A 223 -14.20 4.22 -0.42
C THR A 223 -14.72 5.08 -1.58
N THR A 224 -14.12 6.26 -1.81
CA THR A 224 -14.43 7.12 -2.95
C THR A 224 -14.12 6.43 -4.28
N ASN A 225 -12.98 5.74 -4.39
CA ASN A 225 -12.62 4.96 -5.59
C ASN A 225 -13.64 3.87 -5.93
N VAL A 226 -14.21 3.21 -4.92
CA VAL A 226 -15.28 2.22 -5.12
C VAL A 226 -16.53 2.90 -5.69
N LEU A 227 -16.92 4.05 -5.12
CA LEU A 227 -18.07 4.82 -5.58
C LEU A 227 -17.91 5.30 -7.03
N GLU A 228 -16.78 5.94 -7.34
CA GLU A 228 -16.47 6.47 -8.68
C GLU A 228 -16.52 5.37 -9.75
N LYS A 229 -15.95 4.19 -9.46
CA LYS A 229 -16.01 3.06 -10.37
C LYS A 229 -17.45 2.58 -10.59
N LEU A 230 -18.28 2.48 -9.52
CA LEU A 230 -19.69 2.12 -9.67
C LEU A 230 -20.49 3.19 -10.43
N GLN A 231 -20.13 4.48 -10.28
CA GLN A 231 -20.71 5.59 -11.06
C GLN A 231 -20.42 5.43 -12.55
N LYS A 232 -19.17 5.10 -12.90
CA LYS A 232 -18.77 4.87 -14.30
C LYS A 232 -19.62 3.82 -15.02
N TYR A 233 -20.12 2.82 -14.29
CA TYR A 233 -20.97 1.77 -14.84
C TYR A 233 -22.48 2.06 -14.71
N GLY A 234 -22.86 3.24 -14.19
CA GLY A 234 -24.27 3.65 -14.01
C GLY A 234 -25.03 2.89 -12.91
N ILE A 235 -24.31 2.27 -11.97
CA ILE A 235 -24.90 1.43 -10.91
C ILE A 235 -24.70 1.99 -9.49
N ALA A 236 -24.22 3.21 -9.36
CA ALA A 236 -23.99 3.84 -8.05
C ALA A 236 -25.31 4.14 -7.26
N PHE A 237 -26.45 4.03 -7.89
CA PHE A 237 -27.76 4.23 -7.22
C PHE A 237 -28.04 3.22 -6.11
N ILE A 238 -27.26 2.12 -6.02
CA ILE A 238 -27.35 1.13 -4.93
C ILE A 238 -26.44 1.47 -3.73
N VAL A 239 -25.70 2.59 -3.78
CA VAL A 239 -24.63 2.92 -2.83
C VAL A 239 -25.04 4.07 -1.92
N ALA A 240 -24.75 3.94 -0.63
CA ALA A 240 -24.89 5.00 0.35
C ALA A 240 -23.54 5.32 1.02
N PRO A 241 -22.89 6.45 0.68
CA PRO A 241 -21.69 6.91 1.34
C PRO A 241 -22.03 7.64 2.65
N LEU A 242 -21.79 7.00 3.83
CA LEU A 242 -22.28 7.46 5.14
C LEU A 242 -21.18 7.67 6.20
N GLY A 243 -19.91 7.68 5.82
CA GLY A 243 -18.78 7.65 6.74
C GLY A 243 -18.70 8.81 7.75
N SER A 244 -19.06 10.04 7.35
CA SER A 244 -19.07 11.21 8.22
C SER A 244 -20.48 11.79 8.36
N ARG A 245 -20.65 12.72 9.33
CA ARG A 245 -21.89 13.46 9.46
C ARG A 245 -22.23 14.25 8.17
N GLU A 246 -21.24 14.93 7.61
CA GLU A 246 -21.38 15.67 6.37
C GLU A 246 -21.76 14.76 5.20
N ASN A 247 -21.19 13.56 5.12
CA ASN A 247 -21.53 12.59 4.08
C ASN A 247 -23.00 12.11 4.23
N LYS A 248 -23.46 11.88 5.46
CA LYS A 248 -24.86 11.51 5.74
C LYS A 248 -25.81 12.63 5.31
N GLU A 249 -25.53 13.88 5.67
CA GLU A 249 -26.34 15.04 5.31
C GLU A 249 -26.33 15.25 3.78
N ARG A 250 -25.17 15.12 3.14
CA ARG A 250 -25.05 15.19 1.66
C ARG A 250 -25.79 14.07 0.96
N PHE A 251 -25.74 12.85 1.49
CA PHE A 251 -26.49 11.71 0.97
C PHE A 251 -27.99 11.95 1.06
N ILE A 252 -28.50 12.44 2.19
CA ILE A 252 -29.94 12.76 2.37
C ILE A 252 -30.39 13.85 1.37
N ALA A 253 -29.55 14.89 1.17
CA ALA A 253 -29.88 15.96 0.22
C ALA A 253 -29.89 15.49 -1.24
N ASN A 254 -29.05 14.51 -1.59
CA ASN A 254 -28.84 14.05 -2.97
C ASN A 254 -29.11 12.54 -3.10
N GLN A 255 -30.22 12.03 -2.53
CA GLN A 255 -30.53 10.60 -2.56
C GLN A 255 -30.58 10.08 -4.01
N PRO A 256 -29.72 9.06 -4.34
CA PRO A 256 -29.70 8.52 -5.69
C PRO A 256 -31.06 7.92 -6.08
N VAL A 257 -31.52 8.24 -7.27
CA VAL A 257 -32.74 7.67 -7.87
C VAL A 257 -32.41 6.51 -8.81
N THR A 258 -33.37 5.63 -9.02
CA THR A 258 -33.20 4.53 -9.99
C THR A 258 -33.12 5.09 -11.40
N PRO A 259 -32.12 4.72 -12.20
CA PRO A 259 -32.04 5.13 -13.59
C PRO A 259 -33.27 4.65 -14.38
N LEU A 260 -33.75 5.46 -15.30
CA LEU A 260 -34.87 5.10 -16.17
C LEU A 260 -34.60 3.83 -17.00
N GLU A 261 -33.33 3.63 -17.34
CA GLU A 261 -32.84 2.46 -18.07
C GLU A 261 -32.94 1.14 -17.28
N CYS A 262 -33.13 1.20 -15.96
CA CYS A 262 -33.21 0.00 -15.12
C CYS A 262 -34.33 -0.95 -15.62
N ASN A 263 -35.42 -0.44 -16.15
CA ASN A 263 -36.50 -1.24 -16.69
C ASN A 263 -36.13 -2.04 -17.95
N THR A 264 -35.09 -1.61 -18.67
CA THR A 264 -34.58 -2.29 -19.87
C THR A 264 -33.62 -3.44 -19.54
N TRP A 265 -33.17 -3.55 -18.26
CA TRP A 265 -32.22 -4.56 -17.83
C TRP A 265 -32.85 -5.93 -17.52
N ASN A 266 -34.19 -6.03 -17.61
CA ASN A 266 -34.85 -7.29 -17.40
C ASN A 266 -34.48 -8.33 -18.47
N LEU A 267 -34.20 -9.55 -18.01
CA LEU A 267 -33.91 -10.70 -18.87
C LEU A 267 -35.09 -11.69 -18.79
N SER A 268 -35.47 -12.23 -19.90
CA SER A 268 -36.36 -13.38 -19.93
C SER A 268 -35.68 -14.61 -19.28
N ILE A 269 -36.47 -15.58 -18.85
CA ILE A 269 -35.92 -16.82 -18.26
C ILE A 269 -34.97 -17.52 -19.23
N THR A 270 -35.27 -17.50 -20.51
CA THR A 270 -34.47 -18.12 -21.56
C THR A 270 -33.11 -17.40 -21.72
N GLU A 271 -33.10 -16.06 -21.76
CA GLU A 271 -31.90 -15.25 -21.82
C GLU A 271 -31.04 -15.43 -20.56
N LEU A 272 -31.65 -15.48 -19.38
CA LEU A 272 -30.96 -15.70 -18.12
C LEU A 272 -30.24 -17.05 -18.10
N LEU A 273 -30.89 -18.12 -18.56
CA LEU A 273 -30.30 -19.45 -18.64
C LEU A 273 -29.19 -19.52 -19.70
N ASN A 274 -29.39 -18.88 -20.85
CA ASN A 274 -28.35 -18.81 -21.89
C ASN A 274 -27.15 -18.00 -21.42
N ASN A 275 -27.34 -16.85 -20.79
CA ASN A 275 -26.24 -16.03 -20.29
C ASN A 275 -25.45 -16.77 -19.20
N LYS A 276 -26.11 -17.52 -18.30
CA LYS A 276 -25.42 -18.38 -17.33
C LYS A 276 -24.61 -19.48 -18.01
N HIS A 277 -25.15 -20.17 -18.98
CA HIS A 277 -24.48 -21.24 -19.73
C HIS A 277 -23.24 -20.69 -20.45
N ASN A 278 -23.42 -19.58 -21.18
CA ASN A 278 -22.34 -18.91 -21.92
C ASN A 278 -21.24 -18.42 -20.94
N LEU A 279 -21.63 -17.84 -19.77
CA LEU A 279 -20.70 -17.42 -18.73
C LEU A 279 -19.82 -18.58 -18.25
N HIS A 280 -20.42 -19.74 -17.95
CA HIS A 280 -19.67 -20.92 -17.54
C HIS A 280 -18.68 -21.42 -18.59
N THR A 281 -19.09 -21.37 -19.85
CA THR A 281 -18.24 -21.77 -20.98
C THR A 281 -17.08 -20.79 -21.16
N THR A 282 -17.36 -19.48 -21.12
CA THR A 282 -16.34 -18.41 -21.19
C THR A 282 -15.33 -18.51 -20.04
N LEU A 283 -15.81 -18.71 -18.80
CA LEU A 283 -14.92 -18.91 -17.63
C LEU A 283 -14.02 -20.13 -17.76
N ARG A 284 -14.51 -21.22 -18.37
CA ARG A 284 -13.70 -22.42 -18.63
C ARG A 284 -12.55 -22.15 -19.61
N HIS A 285 -12.83 -21.38 -20.67
CA HIS A 285 -11.82 -20.96 -21.63
C HIS A 285 -10.83 -19.97 -20.99
N LEU A 286 -11.32 -18.95 -20.30
CA LEU A 286 -10.48 -17.97 -19.61
C LEU A 286 -9.57 -18.58 -18.55
N LYS A 287 -10.01 -19.63 -17.85
CA LYS A 287 -9.12 -20.36 -16.92
C LYS A 287 -7.86 -20.88 -17.61
N LYS A 288 -7.97 -21.34 -18.86
CA LYS A 288 -6.81 -21.79 -19.67
C LYS A 288 -5.98 -20.60 -20.13
N VAL A 289 -6.63 -19.53 -20.58
CA VAL A 289 -5.97 -18.28 -21.01
C VAL A 289 -5.16 -17.70 -19.85
N TYR A 290 -5.74 -17.54 -18.68
CA TYR A 290 -5.04 -17.02 -17.48
C TYR A 290 -3.85 -17.89 -17.08
N ALA A 291 -3.98 -19.22 -17.15
CA ALA A 291 -2.86 -20.12 -16.85
C ALA A 291 -1.70 -19.92 -17.85
N LEU A 292 -2.00 -19.77 -19.13
CA LEU A 292 -1.00 -19.50 -20.18
C LEU A 292 -0.38 -18.09 -20.02
N GLN A 293 -1.17 -17.07 -19.70
CA GLN A 293 -0.68 -15.71 -19.44
C GLN A 293 0.26 -15.68 -18.23
N ASN A 294 -0.09 -16.38 -17.15
CA ASN A 294 0.74 -16.48 -15.97
C ASN A 294 2.05 -17.22 -16.28
N GLU A 295 2.00 -18.33 -17.00
CA GLU A 295 3.20 -19.05 -17.46
C GLU A 295 4.08 -18.15 -18.36
N ARG A 296 3.48 -17.37 -19.26
CA ARG A 296 4.21 -16.41 -20.09
C ARG A 296 4.94 -15.37 -19.25
N ALA A 297 4.26 -14.78 -18.26
CA ALA A 297 4.85 -13.79 -17.34
C ALA A 297 6.01 -14.39 -16.54
N GLU A 298 5.85 -15.57 -15.97
CA GLU A 298 6.93 -16.28 -15.25
C GLU A 298 8.16 -16.52 -16.16
N LEU A 299 7.92 -16.96 -17.40
CA LEU A 299 8.99 -17.19 -18.38
C LEU A 299 9.70 -15.89 -18.80
N LEU A 300 8.96 -14.78 -18.95
CA LEU A 300 9.54 -13.47 -19.28
C LEU A 300 10.41 -12.94 -18.13
N GLN A 301 9.95 -13.08 -16.89
CA GLN A 301 10.73 -12.71 -15.69
C GLN A 301 12.01 -13.56 -15.60
N GLU A 302 11.90 -14.87 -15.80
CA GLU A 302 13.07 -15.77 -15.82
C GLU A 302 14.03 -15.42 -16.95
N LYS A 303 13.50 -15.11 -18.16
CA LYS A 303 14.31 -14.67 -19.30
C LYS A 303 15.13 -13.45 -18.97
N GLN A 304 14.48 -12.39 -18.42
CA GLN A 304 15.18 -11.16 -18.05
C GLN A 304 16.30 -11.42 -17.01
N ALA A 305 16.03 -12.25 -16.00
CA ALA A 305 17.02 -12.60 -15.00
C ALA A 305 18.23 -13.33 -15.61
N VAL A 306 17.97 -14.35 -16.44
CA VAL A 306 19.05 -15.14 -17.07
C VAL A 306 19.82 -14.32 -18.10
N GLU A 307 19.17 -13.44 -18.86
CA GLU A 307 19.84 -12.54 -19.82
C GLU A 307 20.73 -11.51 -19.10
N LEU A 308 20.29 -10.98 -17.97
CA LEU A 308 21.10 -10.06 -17.16
C LEU A 308 22.33 -10.78 -16.55
N GLU A 309 22.14 -11.95 -15.97
CA GLU A 309 23.25 -12.77 -15.48
C GLU A 309 24.25 -13.11 -16.59
N TRP A 310 23.75 -13.44 -17.78
CA TRP A 310 24.56 -13.70 -18.95
C TRP A 310 25.38 -12.47 -19.38
N GLN A 311 24.79 -11.27 -19.37
CA GLN A 311 25.51 -10.02 -19.67
C GLN A 311 26.65 -9.80 -18.67
N HIS A 312 26.39 -9.90 -17.37
CA HIS A 312 27.44 -9.78 -16.35
C HIS A 312 28.54 -10.84 -16.50
N PHE A 313 28.14 -12.06 -16.79
CA PHE A 313 29.09 -13.14 -17.02
C PHE A 313 29.99 -12.85 -18.23
N CYS A 314 29.46 -12.35 -19.34
CA CYS A 314 30.22 -11.97 -20.52
C CYS A 314 31.22 -10.85 -20.22
N VAL A 315 30.77 -9.78 -19.55
CA VAL A 315 31.63 -8.64 -19.17
C VAL A 315 32.77 -9.09 -18.26
N ASN A 316 32.45 -9.83 -17.19
CA ASN A 316 33.44 -10.27 -16.20
C ASN A 316 34.47 -11.26 -16.75
N ASN A 317 34.17 -11.96 -17.85
CA ASN A 317 35.00 -12.98 -18.43
C ASN A 317 35.58 -12.61 -19.81
N ASN A 318 35.33 -11.39 -20.30
CA ASN A 318 35.70 -10.91 -21.64
C ASN A 318 35.28 -11.89 -22.75
N ILE A 319 34.00 -12.30 -22.76
CA ILE A 319 33.45 -13.23 -23.72
C ILE A 319 32.63 -12.44 -24.75
N ASP A 320 32.99 -12.56 -26.05
CA ASP A 320 32.17 -12.08 -27.13
C ASP A 320 30.90 -12.93 -27.21
N GLY A 321 29.70 -12.28 -27.14
CA GLY A 321 28.39 -12.94 -26.95
C GLY A 321 27.95 -13.91 -28.03
N ASP A 322 28.62 -13.99 -29.17
CA ASP A 322 28.21 -14.70 -30.39
C ASP A 322 28.62 -16.18 -30.50
N LEU A 323 29.20 -16.78 -29.48
CA LEU A 323 29.64 -18.16 -29.50
C LEU A 323 28.51 -19.18 -29.32
N VAL A 324 27.66 -19.36 -30.32
CA VAL A 324 26.62 -20.39 -30.32
C VAL A 324 27.22 -21.78 -30.51
N SER A 325 27.25 -22.62 -29.50
CA SER A 325 27.48 -24.05 -29.63
C SER A 325 26.16 -24.80 -29.77
N PRO A 326 25.85 -25.44 -30.91
CA PRO A 326 24.62 -26.20 -31.04
C PRO A 326 24.66 -27.43 -30.13
N THR A 327 24.00 -27.38 -28.99
CA THR A 327 23.82 -28.56 -28.12
C THR A 327 22.36 -29.01 -28.11
N ARG A 328 22.17 -30.35 -28.02
CA ARG A 328 20.84 -30.98 -27.81
C ARG A 328 20.59 -31.33 -26.34
N MET A 329 21.55 -30.98 -25.45
CA MET A 329 21.43 -31.26 -24.00
C MET A 329 20.63 -30.16 -23.33
N SER A 330 19.75 -30.53 -22.39
CA SER A 330 18.98 -29.56 -21.62
C SER A 330 19.86 -28.75 -20.67
N SER A 331 19.52 -27.51 -20.42
CA SER A 331 20.20 -26.60 -19.49
C SER A 331 20.33 -27.23 -18.10
N LYS A 332 19.29 -27.92 -17.62
CA LYS A 332 19.29 -28.65 -16.33
C LYS A 332 20.41 -29.70 -16.22
N ARG A 333 20.74 -30.34 -17.30
CA ARG A 333 21.82 -31.34 -17.31
C ARG A 333 23.21 -30.69 -17.44
N ILE A 334 23.27 -29.55 -18.13
CA ILE A 334 24.49 -28.75 -18.27
C ILE A 334 24.88 -28.16 -16.90
N ILE A 335 23.93 -27.60 -16.18
CA ILE A 335 24.19 -27.05 -14.83
C ILE A 335 24.64 -28.15 -13.85
N SER A 336 24.06 -29.34 -13.92
CA SER A 336 24.49 -30.48 -13.09
C SER A 336 25.97 -30.84 -13.37
N LEU A 337 26.38 -30.84 -14.65
CA LEU A 337 27.76 -31.07 -15.02
C LEU A 337 28.67 -29.94 -14.54
N TRP A 338 28.27 -28.69 -14.71
CA TRP A 338 29.01 -27.53 -14.21
C TRP A 338 29.24 -27.62 -12.71
N LEU A 339 28.20 -27.84 -11.92
CA LEU A 339 28.30 -27.97 -10.45
C LEU A 339 29.22 -29.14 -10.03
N GLU A 340 29.14 -30.29 -10.73
CA GLU A 340 30.04 -31.41 -10.48
C GLU A 340 31.51 -31.05 -10.75
N TYR A 341 31.81 -30.35 -11.84
CA TYR A 341 33.18 -29.90 -12.12
C TYR A 341 33.66 -28.83 -11.14
N GLN A 342 32.75 -27.94 -10.69
CA GLN A 342 33.07 -26.94 -9.69
C GLN A 342 33.41 -27.56 -8.34
N ALA A 343 32.63 -28.57 -7.91
CA ALA A 343 32.92 -29.32 -6.69
C ALA A 343 34.28 -30.04 -6.75
N TYR A 344 34.66 -30.59 -7.93
CA TYR A 344 35.96 -31.15 -8.12
C TYR A 344 37.06 -30.08 -8.04
N SER A 345 36.86 -28.90 -8.60
CA SER A 345 37.81 -27.78 -8.57
C SER A 345 38.05 -27.25 -7.17
N ASN A 346 37.01 -27.24 -6.34
CA ASN A 346 37.06 -26.75 -4.94
C ASN A 346 37.59 -27.80 -3.95
N GLY A 347 37.83 -29.06 -4.38
CA GLY A 347 38.24 -30.12 -3.48
C GLY A 347 37.18 -30.63 -2.52
N GLU A 348 35.89 -30.33 -2.79
CA GLU A 348 34.75 -30.66 -1.93
C GLU A 348 34.28 -32.11 -2.09
N MET A 349 34.86 -32.89 -3.01
CA MET A 349 34.46 -34.28 -3.22
C MET A 349 35.16 -35.19 -2.22
N PRO A 350 34.38 -36.09 -1.54
CA PRO A 350 34.95 -37.04 -0.59
C PRO A 350 35.93 -37.99 -1.28
N GLU A 351 37.12 -38.19 -0.68
CA GLU A 351 38.05 -39.20 -1.14
C GLU A 351 37.40 -40.59 -1.11
N PRO A 352 37.55 -41.43 -2.15
CA PRO A 352 36.95 -42.75 -2.20
C PRO A 352 37.54 -43.65 -1.11
N THR A 353 36.70 -44.07 -0.19
CA THR A 353 37.09 -44.91 0.96
C THR A 353 37.34 -46.38 0.59
N SER A 354 37.18 -46.78 -0.66
CA SER A 354 37.42 -48.15 -1.14
C SER A 354 37.96 -48.21 -2.56
N THR A 355 38.69 -49.24 -2.93
CA THR A 355 39.20 -49.53 -4.27
C THR A 355 38.09 -49.61 -5.32
N PHE A 356 36.92 -50.08 -4.94
CA PHE A 356 35.73 -50.13 -5.79
C PHE A 356 35.13 -48.74 -6.01
N GLY A 357 35.15 -47.85 -5.01
CA GLY A 357 34.73 -46.43 -5.10
C GLY A 357 35.63 -45.66 -6.05
N GLY A 358 36.95 -45.87 -6.04
CA GLY A 358 37.88 -45.25 -6.96
C GLY A 358 37.68 -45.68 -8.44
N TRP A 359 37.17 -46.86 -8.69
CA TRP A 359 36.86 -47.32 -10.05
C TRP A 359 35.58 -46.66 -10.58
N ILE A 360 34.54 -46.52 -9.75
CA ILE A 360 33.29 -45.81 -10.06
C ILE A 360 33.57 -44.35 -10.37
N GLU A 361 34.45 -43.72 -9.58
CA GLU A 361 34.88 -42.33 -9.79
C GLU A 361 35.61 -42.14 -11.12
N LYS A 362 36.53 -43.06 -11.48
CA LYS A 362 37.20 -43.02 -12.81
C LYS A 362 36.19 -43.20 -13.95
N LEU A 363 35.19 -44.05 -13.80
CA LEU A 363 34.13 -44.24 -14.78
C LEU A 363 33.25 -43.02 -14.92
N LYS A 364 32.90 -42.37 -13.80
CA LYS A 364 32.15 -41.10 -13.76
C LYS A 364 32.93 -39.96 -14.46
N TRP A 365 34.25 -39.83 -14.16
CA TRP A 365 35.15 -38.92 -14.82
C TRP A 365 35.24 -39.14 -16.32
N TRP A 366 35.37 -40.39 -16.74
CA TRP A 366 35.43 -40.74 -18.15
C TRP A 366 34.12 -40.36 -18.87
N TRP A 367 32.99 -40.67 -18.24
CA TRP A 367 31.67 -40.35 -18.78
C TRP A 367 31.39 -38.82 -18.84
N MET A 368 31.78 -38.08 -17.84
CA MET A 368 31.72 -36.63 -17.81
C MET A 368 32.56 -36.03 -18.95
N ARG A 369 33.84 -36.47 -19.11
CA ARG A 369 34.73 -36.02 -20.17
C ARG A 369 34.21 -36.38 -21.56
N TRP A 370 33.65 -37.58 -21.72
CA TRP A 370 33.01 -38.01 -22.96
C TRP A 370 31.82 -37.12 -23.28
N THR A 371 30.95 -36.83 -22.32
CA THR A 371 29.79 -35.95 -22.47
C THR A 371 30.18 -34.53 -22.89
N CYS A 372 31.19 -33.93 -22.24
CA CYS A 372 31.67 -32.62 -22.64
C CYS A 372 32.23 -32.60 -24.05
N ARG A 373 33.07 -33.60 -24.43
CA ARG A 373 33.73 -33.63 -25.71
C ARG A 373 32.78 -33.96 -26.88
N TYR A 374 31.94 -34.96 -26.74
CA TYR A 374 31.12 -35.45 -27.84
C TYR A 374 29.70 -34.91 -27.89
N ARG A 375 29.09 -34.61 -26.74
CA ARG A 375 27.72 -34.03 -26.71
C ARG A 375 27.70 -32.54 -26.67
N LEU A 376 28.59 -31.92 -25.89
CA LEU A 376 28.65 -30.46 -25.76
C LEU A 376 29.63 -29.80 -26.70
N LYS A 377 30.46 -30.61 -27.42
CA LYS A 377 31.49 -30.16 -28.38
C LYS A 377 32.45 -29.14 -27.76
N VAL A 378 32.80 -29.33 -26.49
CA VAL A 378 33.70 -28.43 -25.76
C VAL A 378 35.15 -28.74 -26.18
N GLU A 379 35.75 -27.85 -26.95
CA GLU A 379 37.12 -27.91 -27.38
C GLU A 379 38.10 -27.30 -26.36
N CYS A 380 38.17 -27.89 -25.18
CA CYS A 380 39.08 -27.46 -24.14
C CYS A 380 40.04 -28.62 -23.77
N LYS A 381 41.27 -28.27 -23.43
CA LYS A 381 42.19 -29.25 -22.79
C LYS A 381 41.64 -29.57 -21.40
N PHE A 382 41.44 -30.88 -21.15
CA PHE A 382 40.96 -31.34 -19.85
C PHE A 382 42.21 -31.51 -18.94
N ASP A 383 42.57 -30.46 -18.25
CA ASP A 383 43.58 -30.52 -17.20
C ASP A 383 42.91 -30.70 -15.84
N LYS A 384 43.29 -31.72 -15.09
CA LYS A 384 42.74 -31.98 -13.76
C LYS A 384 43.13 -30.93 -12.73
N ASN A 385 44.23 -30.22 -12.99
CA ASN A 385 44.80 -29.23 -12.07
C ASN A 385 44.20 -27.82 -12.32
N ASP A 386 43.60 -27.59 -13.50
CA ASP A 386 42.93 -26.34 -13.84
C ASP A 386 41.67 -26.60 -14.68
N LEU A 387 40.54 -26.67 -13.98
CA LEU A 387 39.24 -26.85 -14.60
C LEU A 387 38.53 -25.53 -14.92
N THR A 388 39.12 -24.39 -14.57
CA THR A 388 38.53 -23.07 -14.75
C THR A 388 38.04 -22.78 -16.19
N PRO A 389 38.86 -23.07 -17.26
CA PRO A 389 38.42 -22.82 -18.63
C PRO A 389 37.25 -23.71 -19.05
N LEU A 390 37.18 -24.95 -18.53
CA LEU A 390 36.06 -25.85 -18.79
C LEU A 390 34.78 -25.38 -18.09
N ILE A 391 34.88 -24.97 -16.84
CA ILE A 391 33.76 -24.43 -16.07
C ILE A 391 33.19 -23.21 -16.76
N LYS A 392 34.04 -22.24 -17.14
CA LYS A 392 33.61 -21.06 -17.91
C LYS A 392 32.87 -21.44 -19.20
N ARG A 393 33.37 -22.45 -19.92
CA ARG A 393 32.70 -22.91 -21.14
C ARG A 393 31.36 -23.58 -20.88
N LEU A 394 31.25 -24.38 -19.82
CA LEU A 394 29.97 -24.98 -19.40
C LEU A 394 28.97 -23.91 -18.98
N GLN A 395 29.41 -22.88 -18.27
CA GLN A 395 28.56 -21.72 -17.90
C GLN A 395 28.04 -21.01 -19.16
N THR A 396 28.91 -20.73 -20.14
CA THR A 396 28.53 -20.14 -21.43
C THR A 396 27.44 -20.96 -22.12
N ILE A 397 27.66 -22.29 -22.25
CA ILE A 397 26.71 -23.19 -22.90
C ILE A 397 25.38 -23.27 -22.09
N TYR A 398 25.47 -23.22 -20.76
CA TYR A 398 24.29 -23.20 -19.90
C TYR A 398 23.42 -21.98 -20.18
N TYR A 399 23.95 -20.76 -20.10
CA TYR A 399 23.18 -19.54 -20.32
C TYR A 399 22.55 -19.52 -21.72
N GLN A 400 23.30 -19.80 -22.74
CA GLN A 400 22.79 -19.85 -24.14
C GLN A 400 21.71 -20.91 -24.33
N SER A 401 21.88 -22.10 -23.73
CA SER A 401 20.90 -23.19 -23.80
C SER A 401 19.63 -22.82 -23.01
N ARG A 402 19.79 -22.19 -21.83
CA ARG A 402 18.65 -21.78 -21.03
C ARG A 402 17.82 -20.69 -21.69
N ILE A 403 18.44 -19.64 -22.20
CA ILE A 403 17.78 -18.57 -22.96
C ILE A 403 17.03 -19.16 -24.16
N LYS A 404 17.65 -20.10 -24.89
CA LYS A 404 17.01 -20.77 -26.00
C LYS A 404 15.79 -21.60 -25.59
N GLU A 405 15.89 -22.38 -24.51
CA GLU A 405 14.77 -23.17 -23.97
C GLU A 405 13.60 -22.27 -23.56
N ILE A 406 13.90 -21.16 -22.85
CA ILE A 406 12.89 -20.19 -22.42
C ILE A 406 12.21 -19.57 -23.63
N ASN A 407 12.98 -19.11 -24.64
CA ASN A 407 12.42 -18.52 -25.86
C ASN A 407 11.54 -19.52 -26.64
N GLN A 408 11.95 -20.81 -26.73
CA GLN A 408 11.13 -21.85 -27.31
C GLN A 408 9.83 -22.10 -26.55
N ARG A 409 9.89 -22.06 -25.21
CA ARG A 409 8.70 -22.23 -24.38
C ARG A 409 7.77 -21.03 -24.51
N ILE A 410 8.28 -19.80 -24.50
CA ILE A 410 7.51 -18.58 -24.75
C ILE A 410 6.79 -18.69 -26.11
N ALA A 411 7.51 -19.04 -27.18
CA ALA A 411 6.92 -19.20 -28.51
C ALA A 411 5.81 -20.28 -28.54
N SER A 412 5.96 -21.36 -27.77
CA SER A 412 4.92 -22.38 -27.65
C SER A 412 3.68 -21.90 -26.88
N VAL A 413 3.87 -21.09 -25.84
CA VAL A 413 2.78 -20.48 -25.06
C VAL A 413 2.08 -19.42 -25.89
N ASP A 414 2.81 -18.56 -26.59
CA ASP A 414 2.24 -17.54 -27.49
C ASP A 414 1.41 -18.18 -28.60
N LYS A 415 1.89 -19.29 -29.19
CA LYS A 415 1.12 -20.08 -30.16
C LYS A 415 -0.16 -20.67 -29.54
N ALA A 416 -0.10 -21.13 -28.29
CA ALA A 416 -1.29 -21.63 -27.61
C ALA A 416 -2.28 -20.50 -27.26
N LEU A 417 -1.78 -19.33 -26.86
CA LEU A 417 -2.60 -18.13 -26.62
C LEU A 417 -3.28 -17.62 -27.89
N ALA A 418 -2.59 -17.68 -29.04
CA ALA A 418 -3.14 -17.26 -30.34
C ALA A 418 -4.36 -18.08 -30.82
N HIS A 419 -4.63 -19.24 -30.20
CA HIS A 419 -5.87 -19.99 -30.43
C HIS A 419 -7.09 -19.43 -29.69
N TYR A 420 -6.87 -18.55 -28.73
CA TYR A 420 -7.91 -17.89 -27.95
C TYR A 420 -7.88 -16.40 -28.24
N ASP A 421 -9.03 -15.84 -28.56
CA ASP A 421 -9.17 -14.39 -28.49
C ASP A 421 -9.39 -14.00 -27.01
N ALA A 422 -8.28 -13.66 -26.32
CA ALA A 422 -8.30 -13.36 -24.90
C ALA A 422 -9.09 -12.07 -24.58
N GLU A 423 -9.06 -11.11 -25.48
CA GLU A 423 -9.77 -9.84 -25.35
C GLU A 423 -11.28 -10.07 -25.50
N ASP A 424 -11.71 -10.73 -26.56
CA ASP A 424 -13.13 -11.08 -26.78
C ASP A 424 -13.68 -11.94 -25.64
N LEU A 425 -12.93 -12.91 -25.15
CA LEU A 425 -13.35 -13.73 -24.01
C LEU A 425 -13.50 -12.90 -22.72
N THR A 426 -12.61 -11.94 -22.49
CA THR A 426 -12.67 -11.05 -21.33
C THR A 426 -13.84 -10.07 -21.44
N ASN A 427 -14.06 -9.51 -22.62
CA ASN A 427 -15.21 -8.66 -22.91
C ASN A 427 -16.53 -9.44 -22.75
N ALA A 428 -16.61 -10.65 -23.31
CA ALA A 428 -17.78 -11.53 -23.14
C ALA A 428 -18.04 -11.86 -21.66
N LEU A 429 -16.99 -12.14 -20.85
CA LEU A 429 -17.11 -12.36 -19.42
C LEU A 429 -17.75 -11.16 -18.72
N THR A 430 -17.23 -9.94 -18.99
CA THR A 430 -17.69 -8.72 -18.34
C THR A 430 -19.12 -8.37 -18.77
N GLU A 431 -19.42 -8.46 -20.06
CA GLU A 431 -20.77 -8.17 -20.60
C GLU A 431 -21.83 -9.13 -20.07
N LEU A 432 -21.60 -10.45 -20.14
CA LEU A 432 -22.49 -11.46 -19.60
C LEU A 432 -22.70 -11.30 -18.11
N SER A 433 -21.61 -11.07 -17.36
CA SER A 433 -21.68 -10.83 -15.91
C SER A 433 -22.40 -9.55 -15.56
N MET A 434 -22.16 -8.46 -16.29
CA MET A 434 -22.83 -7.18 -16.09
C MET A 434 -24.32 -7.27 -16.45
N SER A 435 -24.67 -7.98 -17.51
CA SER A 435 -26.08 -8.24 -17.89
C SER A 435 -26.82 -8.99 -16.76
N LEU A 436 -26.23 -10.06 -16.23
CA LEU A 436 -26.78 -10.81 -15.10
C LEU A 436 -26.89 -9.96 -13.82
N PHE A 437 -25.90 -9.10 -13.57
CA PHE A 437 -25.91 -8.20 -12.42
C PHE A 437 -27.00 -7.15 -12.56
N LYS A 438 -27.08 -6.45 -13.67
CA LYS A 438 -28.11 -5.44 -13.96
C LYS A 438 -29.54 -6.03 -13.88
N ALA A 439 -29.74 -7.24 -14.38
CA ALA A 439 -31.05 -7.94 -14.25
C ALA A 439 -31.38 -8.21 -12.77
N SER A 440 -30.39 -8.58 -11.95
CA SER A 440 -30.62 -8.76 -10.51
C SER A 440 -30.95 -7.45 -9.78
N LEU A 441 -30.36 -6.33 -10.20
CA LEU A 441 -30.67 -5.00 -9.66
C LEU A 441 -32.07 -4.57 -10.01
N CYS A 442 -32.52 -4.81 -11.25
CA CYS A 442 -33.88 -4.54 -11.67
C CYS A 442 -34.91 -5.35 -10.84
N ASN A 443 -34.65 -6.64 -10.64
CA ASN A 443 -35.52 -7.49 -9.80
C ASN A 443 -35.56 -7.00 -8.35
N ARG A 444 -34.43 -6.58 -7.80
CA ARG A 444 -34.33 -6.02 -6.45
C ARG A 444 -35.13 -4.73 -6.32
N GLU A 445 -35.00 -3.83 -7.30
CA GLU A 445 -35.74 -2.56 -7.35
C GLU A 445 -37.24 -2.79 -7.43
N ALA A 446 -37.72 -3.71 -8.27
CA ALA A 446 -39.12 -4.10 -8.39
C ALA A 446 -39.67 -4.69 -7.08
N LYS A 447 -38.85 -5.46 -6.35
CA LYS A 447 -39.22 -6.10 -5.09
C LYS A 447 -39.33 -5.12 -3.92
N TYR A 448 -38.39 -4.22 -3.77
CA TYR A 448 -38.27 -3.35 -2.60
C TYR A 448 -38.80 -1.94 -2.87
N GLY A 449 -38.71 -1.44 -4.09
CA GLY A 449 -39.06 -0.05 -4.47
C GLY A 449 -38.21 0.97 -3.71
N ARG A 450 -38.49 2.25 -3.90
CA ARG A 450 -37.78 3.32 -3.23
C ARG A 450 -38.69 4.19 -2.38
N CYS A 451 -38.12 4.67 -1.26
CA CYS A 451 -38.72 5.73 -0.45
C CYS A 451 -37.64 6.78 -0.17
N SER A 452 -38.03 8.01 0.01
CA SER A 452 -37.10 9.07 0.44
C SER A 452 -37.00 9.10 1.97
N PHE A 453 -35.86 9.55 2.44
CA PHE A 453 -35.56 9.82 3.85
C PHE A 453 -35.50 11.32 4.06
N SER A 454 -36.26 11.83 5.08
CA SER A 454 -36.34 13.26 5.33
C SER A 454 -35.09 13.84 5.97
N ASP A 455 -34.48 13.10 6.86
CA ASP A 455 -33.27 13.48 7.59
C ASP A 455 -32.50 12.26 8.09
N VAL A 456 -31.36 12.48 8.75
CA VAL A 456 -30.48 11.41 9.28
C VAL A 456 -31.20 10.59 10.37
N LYS A 457 -32.11 11.20 11.16
CA LYS A 457 -32.84 10.48 12.20
C LYS A 457 -33.87 9.51 11.57
N ASP A 458 -34.60 9.97 10.56
CA ASP A 458 -35.56 9.14 9.80
C ASP A 458 -34.82 7.97 9.12
N MET A 459 -33.65 8.23 8.54
CA MET A 459 -32.80 7.19 7.96
C MET A 459 -32.39 6.13 9.01
N HIS A 460 -32.00 6.54 10.21
CA HIS A 460 -31.68 5.61 11.29
C HIS A 460 -32.90 4.82 11.82
N LEU A 461 -34.05 5.45 11.94
CA LEU A 461 -35.30 4.79 12.37
C LEU A 461 -35.79 3.74 11.37
N ARG A 462 -35.47 3.95 10.07
CA ARG A 462 -35.85 3.05 8.97
C ARG A 462 -34.62 2.33 8.39
N GLY A 463 -33.62 2.01 9.26
CA GLY A 463 -32.32 1.48 8.84
C GLY A 463 -32.42 0.21 8.00
N ASP A 464 -33.25 -0.75 8.36
CA ASP A 464 -33.48 -1.97 7.56
C ASP A 464 -34.03 -1.64 6.16
N ARG A 465 -34.93 -0.66 6.04
CA ARG A 465 -35.42 -0.20 4.75
C ARG A 465 -34.34 0.47 3.93
N MET A 466 -33.51 1.25 4.60
CA MET A 466 -32.36 1.93 3.99
C MET A 466 -31.38 0.93 3.36
N VAL A 467 -30.95 -0.12 4.09
CA VAL A 467 -30.02 -1.13 3.55
C VAL A 467 -30.66 -2.07 2.52
N GLN A 468 -32.00 -2.23 2.53
CA GLN A 468 -32.69 -2.92 1.46
C GLN A 468 -32.65 -2.13 0.15
N GLN A 469 -32.74 -0.82 0.23
CA GLN A 469 -32.75 0.11 -0.89
C GLN A 469 -31.31 0.42 -1.38
N TYR A 470 -30.38 0.58 -0.46
CA TYR A 470 -28.96 0.84 -0.69
C TYR A 470 -28.12 -0.28 -0.05
N PRO A 471 -28.02 -1.44 -0.71
CA PRO A 471 -27.34 -2.61 -0.14
C PRO A 471 -25.83 -2.45 0.04
N VAL A 472 -25.22 -1.42 -0.54
CA VAL A 472 -23.81 -1.10 -0.41
C VAL A 472 -23.66 0.18 0.41
N VAL A 473 -23.17 0.05 1.62
CA VAL A 473 -22.88 1.19 2.50
C VAL A 473 -21.37 1.41 2.55
N LEU A 474 -20.94 2.64 2.30
CA LEU A 474 -19.53 3.04 2.38
C LEU A 474 -19.30 3.88 3.62
N SER A 475 -18.24 3.55 4.37
CA SER A 475 -17.92 4.22 5.62
C SER A 475 -16.41 4.25 5.91
N THR A 476 -16.00 5.01 6.93
CA THR A 476 -14.73 4.79 7.59
C THR A 476 -14.86 3.67 8.61
N THR A 477 -13.75 3.01 8.97
CA THR A 477 -13.71 1.99 10.02
C THR A 477 -14.26 2.51 11.35
N PHE A 478 -13.93 3.74 11.72
CA PHE A 478 -14.41 4.40 12.94
C PHE A 478 -15.92 4.63 12.95
N SER A 479 -16.52 4.92 11.79
CA SER A 479 -17.95 5.22 11.69
C SER A 479 -18.82 4.00 11.41
N ALA A 480 -18.23 2.82 11.24
CA ALA A 480 -18.91 1.58 10.84
C ALA A 480 -20.20 1.32 11.65
N ARG A 481 -20.11 1.36 12.99
CA ARG A 481 -21.25 1.10 13.87
C ARG A 481 -22.33 2.19 13.87
N THR A 482 -21.97 3.41 13.48
CA THR A 482 -22.87 4.58 13.54
C THR A 482 -23.46 4.97 12.19
N CYS A 483 -23.16 4.20 11.13
CA CYS A 483 -23.65 4.48 9.78
C CYS A 483 -25.15 4.39 9.69
N VAL A 484 -25.70 3.22 10.02
CA VAL A 484 -27.13 2.91 10.02
C VAL A 484 -27.42 1.95 11.17
N PHE A 485 -28.51 2.15 11.88
CA PHE A 485 -28.98 1.20 12.88
C PHE A 485 -29.90 0.18 12.21
N THR A 486 -29.46 -1.06 12.12
CA THR A 486 -30.22 -2.19 11.58
C THR A 486 -30.52 -3.20 12.68
N GLU A 487 -31.66 -3.90 12.55
CA GLU A 487 -32.01 -4.97 13.50
C GLU A 487 -31.07 -6.16 13.39
N LYS A 488 -30.47 -6.38 12.22
CA LYS A 488 -29.53 -7.45 11.92
C LYS A 488 -28.19 -6.87 11.50
N PRO A 489 -27.06 -7.57 11.80
CA PRO A 489 -25.78 -7.26 11.20
C PRO A 489 -25.85 -7.27 9.67
N TYR A 490 -24.97 -6.51 9.00
CA TYR A 490 -24.76 -6.66 7.56
C TYR A 490 -24.38 -8.10 7.23
N ASP A 491 -24.70 -8.57 6.05
CA ASP A 491 -24.29 -9.91 5.63
C ASP A 491 -22.78 -9.98 5.44
N TYR A 492 -22.15 -8.89 4.93
CA TYR A 492 -20.73 -8.78 4.71
C TYR A 492 -20.17 -7.44 5.18
N ILE A 493 -18.94 -7.48 5.70
CA ILE A 493 -18.05 -6.33 5.79
C ILE A 493 -16.85 -6.56 4.88
N ILE A 494 -16.49 -5.55 4.09
CA ILE A 494 -15.24 -5.51 3.33
C ILE A 494 -14.39 -4.40 3.93
N MET A 495 -13.24 -4.74 4.48
CA MET A 495 -12.32 -3.79 5.07
C MET A 495 -11.13 -3.62 4.13
N ASP A 496 -11.04 -2.47 3.47
CA ASP A 496 -9.94 -2.14 2.56
C ASP A 496 -8.82 -1.37 3.29
N GLU A 497 -7.58 -1.54 2.85
CA GLU A 497 -6.36 -1.03 3.48
C GLU A 497 -6.24 -1.43 4.96
N ALA A 498 -6.58 -2.69 5.28
CA ALA A 498 -6.62 -3.21 6.65
C ALA A 498 -5.24 -3.25 7.34
N SER A 499 -4.15 -3.11 6.60
CA SER A 499 -2.79 -2.91 7.15
C SER A 499 -2.64 -1.59 7.91
N GLN A 500 -3.46 -0.56 7.57
CA GLN A 500 -3.46 0.74 8.24
C GLN A 500 -4.48 0.83 9.38
N VAL A 501 -5.28 -0.20 9.60
CA VAL A 501 -6.32 -0.22 10.63
C VAL A 501 -5.72 -0.72 11.94
N SER A 502 -5.98 -0.01 13.03
CA SER A 502 -5.63 -0.47 14.37
C SER A 502 -6.54 -1.63 14.83
N ILE A 503 -6.02 -2.48 15.69
CA ILE A 503 -6.72 -3.69 16.16
C ILE A 503 -8.05 -3.36 16.84
N ASP A 504 -8.06 -2.38 17.71
CA ASP A 504 -9.24 -1.90 18.42
C ASP A 504 -10.34 -1.42 17.47
N THR A 505 -9.98 -0.64 16.45
CA THR A 505 -10.92 -0.14 15.44
C THR A 505 -11.45 -1.27 14.55
N GLY A 506 -10.56 -2.15 14.09
CA GLY A 506 -10.92 -3.28 13.23
C GLY A 506 -11.84 -4.28 13.92
N ALA A 507 -11.53 -4.66 15.16
CA ALA A 507 -12.35 -5.56 15.97
C ALA A 507 -13.77 -5.02 16.18
N LEU A 508 -13.89 -3.71 16.47
CA LEU A 508 -15.18 -3.07 16.63
C LEU A 508 -16.00 -3.07 15.32
N ALA A 509 -15.36 -2.82 14.18
CA ALA A 509 -16.01 -2.85 12.88
C ALA A 509 -16.53 -4.25 12.51
N LEU A 510 -15.82 -5.33 12.89
CA LEU A 510 -16.28 -6.71 12.66
C LEU A 510 -17.63 -7.02 13.35
N THR A 511 -17.97 -6.33 14.44
CA THR A 511 -19.27 -6.52 15.12
C THR A 511 -20.46 -6.17 14.23
N CYS A 512 -20.24 -5.42 13.14
CA CYS A 512 -21.27 -4.95 12.24
C CYS A 512 -21.74 -5.99 11.23
N ALA A 513 -21.01 -7.10 11.02
CA ALA A 513 -21.33 -8.03 9.95
C ALA A 513 -21.15 -9.51 10.30
N THR A 514 -21.89 -10.36 9.59
CA THR A 514 -21.81 -11.82 9.75
C THR A 514 -20.53 -12.38 9.09
N ASN A 515 -20.19 -11.93 7.89
CA ASN A 515 -19.01 -12.38 7.14
C ASN A 515 -18.05 -11.22 6.94
N ALA A 516 -16.75 -11.51 6.84
CA ALA A 516 -15.70 -10.50 6.67
C ALA A 516 -14.75 -10.83 5.53
N VAL A 517 -14.45 -9.82 4.71
CA VAL A 517 -13.36 -9.86 3.72
C VAL A 517 -12.37 -8.77 4.10
N ILE A 518 -11.19 -9.18 4.53
CA ILE A 518 -10.14 -8.28 5.00
C ILE A 518 -9.13 -8.11 3.87
N VAL A 519 -9.02 -6.89 3.34
CA VAL A 519 -8.18 -6.57 2.19
C VAL A 519 -7.06 -5.63 2.63
N GLY A 520 -5.82 -5.94 2.27
CA GLY A 520 -4.68 -5.10 2.60
C GLY A 520 -3.39 -5.68 2.04
N ASP A 521 -2.28 -5.23 2.57
CA ASP A 521 -0.95 -5.74 2.26
C ASP A 521 -0.05 -5.60 3.48
N THR A 522 0.38 -6.70 4.05
CA THR A 522 1.23 -6.73 5.26
C THR A 522 2.64 -6.16 5.01
N LEU A 523 3.03 -6.01 3.75
CA LEU A 523 4.33 -5.49 3.31
C LEU A 523 4.24 -4.01 2.86
N GLN A 524 3.09 -3.35 3.09
CA GLN A 524 2.93 -1.91 2.98
C GLN A 524 2.85 -1.28 4.38
N LEU A 525 2.74 0.06 4.41
CA LEU A 525 2.74 0.82 5.66
C LEU A 525 1.67 0.31 6.65
N PRO A 526 2.07 -0.04 7.89
CA PRO A 526 1.12 -0.37 8.94
C PRO A 526 0.46 0.88 9.53
N ASN A 527 -0.46 0.69 10.48
CA ASN A 527 -0.94 1.77 11.32
C ASN A 527 0.21 2.37 12.15
N VAL A 528 0.20 3.69 12.28
CA VAL A 528 1.25 4.42 13.02
C VAL A 528 0.92 4.46 14.51
N VAL A 529 1.84 3.99 15.34
CA VAL A 529 1.76 4.05 16.81
C VAL A 529 2.91 4.91 17.32
N THR A 530 2.60 5.95 18.09
CA THR A 530 3.63 6.82 18.70
C THR A 530 4.44 6.08 19.76
N ASN A 531 5.66 6.52 20.07
CA ASN A 531 6.49 5.89 21.10
C ASN A 531 5.83 5.99 22.50
N GLU A 532 5.10 7.07 22.76
CA GLU A 532 4.36 7.26 24.01
C GLU A 532 3.20 6.26 24.12
N ASP A 533 2.42 6.11 23.05
CA ASP A 533 1.28 5.18 23.03
C ASP A 533 1.75 3.72 23.06
N ARG A 534 2.88 3.40 22.41
CA ARG A 534 3.49 2.06 22.45
C ARG A 534 3.76 1.61 23.88
N ALA A 535 4.35 2.47 24.72
CA ALA A 535 4.63 2.12 26.11
C ALA A 535 3.34 1.83 26.92
N LYS A 536 2.26 2.59 26.64
CA LYS A 536 0.94 2.37 27.28
C LYS A 536 0.32 1.05 26.79
N LEU A 537 0.33 0.78 25.50
CA LEU A 537 -0.21 -0.44 24.91
C LEU A 537 0.50 -1.69 25.39
N ASP A 538 1.84 -1.65 25.51
CA ASP A 538 2.65 -2.74 26.05
C ASP A 538 2.30 -3.05 27.51
N ALA A 539 2.03 -2.02 28.33
CA ALA A 539 1.61 -2.17 29.72
C ALA A 539 0.22 -2.83 29.82
N ILE A 540 -0.74 -2.40 29.00
CA ILE A 540 -2.09 -2.98 28.92
C ILE A 540 -1.99 -4.45 28.47
N MET A 541 -1.21 -4.76 27.44
CA MET A 541 -1.05 -6.12 26.96
C MET A 541 -0.53 -7.07 28.04
N LYS A 542 0.45 -6.63 28.84
CA LYS A 542 0.99 -7.42 29.97
C LYS A 542 -0.06 -7.64 31.06
N GLN A 543 -0.93 -6.68 31.33
CA GLN A 543 -1.99 -6.81 32.35
C GLN A 543 -2.99 -7.90 32.01
N TYR A 544 -3.40 -8.02 30.73
CA TYR A 544 -4.42 -8.97 30.30
C TYR A 544 -3.87 -10.35 29.91
N HIS A 545 -2.56 -10.53 29.85
CA HIS A 545 -1.90 -11.75 29.43
C HIS A 545 -2.44 -12.32 28.10
N ILE A 546 -2.78 -11.45 27.18
CA ILE A 546 -3.38 -11.78 25.90
C ILE A 546 -2.33 -12.32 24.92
N SER A 547 -2.76 -13.08 23.89
CA SER A 547 -1.83 -13.64 22.88
C SER A 547 -1.15 -12.54 22.07
N LYS A 548 0.06 -12.82 21.55
CA LYS A 548 0.82 -11.90 20.70
C LYS A 548 0.09 -11.49 19.42
N GLY A 549 -0.89 -12.27 18.96
CA GLY A 549 -1.70 -11.89 17.82
C GLY A 549 -2.51 -10.60 18.04
N TYR A 550 -2.83 -10.26 19.29
CA TYR A 550 -3.55 -9.03 19.65
C TYR A 550 -2.63 -7.86 20.05
N ASP A 551 -1.34 -7.93 19.77
CA ASP A 551 -0.38 -6.88 20.10
C ASP A 551 -0.67 -5.59 19.31
N CYS A 552 -1.39 -4.65 19.95
CA CYS A 552 -1.79 -3.38 19.34
C CYS A 552 -0.62 -2.40 19.11
N ALA A 553 0.52 -2.62 19.78
CA ALA A 553 1.70 -1.78 19.60
C ALA A 553 2.50 -2.14 18.33
N ASN A 554 2.45 -3.41 17.91
CA ASN A 554 3.32 -3.94 16.86
C ASN A 554 2.56 -4.52 15.66
N ASN A 555 1.27 -4.86 15.80
CA ASN A 555 0.48 -5.45 14.73
C ASN A 555 -0.57 -4.49 14.20
N SER A 556 -0.76 -4.48 12.91
CA SER A 556 -1.97 -3.96 12.28
C SER A 556 -3.14 -4.94 12.45
N PHE A 557 -4.36 -4.49 12.19
CA PHE A 557 -5.53 -5.36 12.25
C PHE A 557 -5.41 -6.55 11.28
N LEU A 558 -4.87 -6.33 10.07
CA LEU A 558 -4.63 -7.39 9.09
C LEU A 558 -3.69 -8.47 9.64
N GLN A 559 -2.55 -8.07 10.23
CA GLN A 559 -1.59 -9.00 10.85
C GLN A 559 -2.21 -9.73 12.04
N SER A 560 -3.01 -9.02 12.83
CA SER A 560 -3.74 -9.62 13.96
C SER A 560 -4.72 -10.69 13.50
N VAL A 561 -5.55 -10.44 12.47
CA VAL A 561 -6.50 -11.43 11.93
C VAL A 561 -5.76 -12.68 11.45
N LEU A 562 -4.65 -12.51 10.70
CA LEU A 562 -3.84 -13.64 10.23
C LEU A 562 -3.22 -14.46 11.37
N SER A 563 -2.90 -13.80 12.49
CA SER A 563 -2.27 -14.46 13.64
C SER A 563 -3.27 -15.10 14.60
N VAL A 564 -4.48 -14.55 14.69
CA VAL A 564 -5.50 -14.91 15.68
C VAL A 564 -6.49 -15.93 15.13
N VAL A 565 -6.96 -15.74 13.90
CA VAL A 565 -7.97 -16.61 13.29
C VAL A 565 -7.29 -17.77 12.59
N GLU A 566 -7.32 -18.94 13.22
CA GLU A 566 -6.70 -20.15 12.67
C GLU A 566 -7.31 -20.53 11.32
N SER A 567 -6.44 -20.92 10.37
CA SER A 567 -6.84 -21.41 9.04
C SER A 567 -7.68 -20.44 8.22
N VAL A 568 -7.55 -19.12 8.47
CA VAL A 568 -8.19 -18.12 7.60
C VAL A 568 -7.63 -18.24 6.18
N PRO A 569 -8.48 -18.37 5.14
CA PRO A 569 -7.99 -18.42 3.77
C PRO A 569 -7.36 -17.08 3.38
N GLU A 570 -6.10 -17.14 3.03
CA GLU A 570 -5.33 -16.01 2.53
C GLU A 570 -5.09 -16.16 1.04
N THR A 571 -5.44 -15.14 0.26
CA THR A 571 -5.21 -15.11 -1.18
C THR A 571 -4.32 -13.94 -1.53
N LEU A 572 -3.12 -14.24 -2.05
CA LEU A 572 -2.23 -13.24 -2.64
C LEU A 572 -2.68 -12.94 -4.07
N LEU A 573 -2.97 -11.67 -4.36
CA LEU A 573 -3.14 -11.18 -5.74
C LEU A 573 -1.77 -11.08 -6.37
N ARG A 574 -1.52 -11.88 -7.40
CA ARG A 574 -0.17 -12.05 -7.96
C ARG A 574 0.09 -11.22 -9.21
N GLU A 575 -0.91 -11.05 -10.05
CA GLU A 575 -0.77 -10.40 -11.36
C GLU A 575 -0.69 -8.89 -11.19
N HIS A 576 0.45 -8.30 -11.55
CA HIS A 576 0.75 -6.87 -11.43
C HIS A 576 0.65 -6.18 -12.79
N TYR A 577 -0.12 -5.08 -12.89
CA TYR A 577 -0.46 -4.39 -14.13
C TYR A 577 -0.10 -2.89 -14.14
N ARG A 578 0.72 -2.42 -13.20
CA ARG A 578 0.92 -0.97 -13.01
C ARG A 578 2.33 -0.50 -13.40
N CYS A 579 3.32 -0.96 -12.68
CA CYS A 579 4.67 -0.43 -12.76
C CYS A 579 5.46 -1.10 -13.88
N HIS A 580 6.43 -0.38 -14.43
CA HIS A 580 7.43 -0.93 -15.33
C HIS A 580 8.11 -2.17 -14.71
N PRO A 581 8.41 -3.23 -15.49
CA PRO A 581 8.96 -4.47 -14.96
C PRO A 581 10.20 -4.30 -14.08
N ARG A 582 11.16 -3.46 -14.48
CA ARG A 582 12.40 -3.22 -13.72
C ARG A 582 12.13 -2.57 -12.37
N ILE A 583 11.10 -1.71 -12.26
CA ILE A 583 10.73 -1.04 -11.00
C ILE A 583 10.13 -2.05 -10.04
N ILE A 584 9.07 -2.74 -10.47
CA ILE A 584 8.32 -3.62 -9.56
C ILE A 584 9.09 -4.90 -9.23
N ASN A 585 10.03 -5.32 -10.10
CA ASN A 585 10.81 -6.52 -9.84
C ASN A 585 11.74 -6.36 -8.63
N PHE A 586 12.20 -5.15 -8.31
CA PHE A 586 12.88 -4.88 -7.03
C PHE A 586 11.95 -5.24 -5.85
N CYS A 587 10.76 -4.68 -5.83
CA CYS A 587 9.78 -4.97 -4.78
C CYS A 587 9.42 -6.47 -4.75
N ASN A 588 9.26 -7.08 -5.93
CA ASN A 588 8.93 -8.50 -6.05
C ASN A 588 10.01 -9.39 -5.42
N GLN A 589 11.27 -9.15 -5.74
CA GLN A 589 12.38 -9.93 -5.20
C GLN A 589 12.62 -9.65 -3.71
N LYS A 590 12.65 -8.39 -3.32
CA LYS A 590 13.00 -7.97 -1.97
C LYS A 590 11.90 -8.29 -0.95
N PHE A 591 10.64 -8.02 -1.29
CA PHE A 591 9.53 -8.07 -0.33
C PHE A 591 8.57 -9.23 -0.59
N TYR A 592 8.24 -9.56 -1.84
CA TYR A 592 7.22 -10.56 -2.18
C TYR A 592 7.79 -11.94 -2.52
N GLY A 593 9.11 -12.17 -2.31
CA GLY A 593 9.75 -13.47 -2.53
C GLY A 593 9.63 -14.01 -3.96
N GLY A 594 9.53 -13.12 -4.96
CA GLY A 594 9.38 -13.48 -6.38
C GLY A 594 7.97 -13.96 -6.77
N ASN A 595 6.97 -13.81 -5.90
CA ASN A 595 5.62 -14.36 -6.13
C ASN A 595 4.73 -13.53 -7.05
N LEU A 596 5.10 -12.27 -7.35
CA LEU A 596 4.32 -11.44 -8.26
C LEU A 596 4.58 -11.82 -9.72
N LEU A 597 3.53 -11.83 -10.51
CA LEU A 597 3.56 -12.01 -11.95
C LEU A 597 3.49 -10.65 -12.63
N ILE A 598 4.55 -10.24 -13.28
CA ILE A 598 4.65 -8.93 -13.92
C ILE A 598 4.00 -9.05 -15.29
N MET A 599 2.86 -8.39 -15.47
CA MET A 599 2.05 -8.43 -16.68
C MET A 599 2.32 -7.22 -17.60
N THR A 600 3.09 -6.24 -17.13
CA THR A 600 3.57 -5.09 -17.93
C THR A 600 4.76 -5.50 -18.79
N GLU A 601 4.97 -4.80 -19.90
CA GLU A 601 6.05 -5.09 -20.85
C GLU A 601 7.20 -4.10 -20.67
N ASP A 602 8.44 -4.58 -20.91
CA ASP A 602 9.66 -3.77 -20.97
C ASP A 602 10.00 -3.60 -22.47
N ASN A 603 9.86 -2.39 -23.00
CA ASN A 603 10.20 -2.07 -24.38
C ASN A 603 11.64 -1.58 -24.50
N ASN A 604 12.49 -1.89 -23.54
CA ASN A 604 13.88 -1.43 -23.40
C ASN A 604 14.00 0.09 -23.22
N GLU A 605 13.09 0.68 -22.46
CA GLU A 605 13.18 2.08 -22.07
C GLU A 605 14.47 2.34 -21.27
N GLU A 606 15.15 3.43 -21.61
CA GLU A 606 16.38 3.83 -20.92
C GLU A 606 16.06 4.56 -19.61
N ASN A 607 16.95 4.40 -18.63
CA ASN A 607 16.90 5.16 -17.38
C ASN A 607 15.57 5.06 -16.61
N VAL A 608 14.94 3.90 -16.60
CA VAL A 608 13.72 3.61 -15.84
C VAL A 608 13.96 3.74 -14.34
N LEU A 609 15.11 3.27 -13.88
CA LEU A 609 15.62 3.41 -12.52
C LEU A 609 16.87 4.28 -12.55
N VAL A 610 16.91 5.31 -11.73
CA VAL A 610 18.05 6.24 -11.63
C VAL A 610 18.37 6.48 -10.16
N ALA A 611 19.64 6.46 -9.80
CA ALA A 611 20.09 6.93 -8.49
C ALA A 611 21.11 8.04 -8.66
N ILE A 612 20.94 9.15 -7.96
CA ILE A 612 21.85 10.29 -7.95
C ILE A 612 22.35 10.48 -6.53
N ARG A 613 23.67 10.43 -6.37
CA ARG A 613 24.33 10.70 -5.10
C ARG A 613 24.82 12.15 -5.10
N THR A 614 24.46 12.90 -4.06
CA THR A 614 24.97 14.29 -3.92
C THR A 614 26.46 14.29 -3.66
N VAL A 615 27.12 15.44 -3.78
CA VAL A 615 28.52 15.61 -3.30
C VAL A 615 28.58 15.23 -1.81
N LYS A 616 29.72 14.66 -1.37
CA LYS A 616 29.94 14.32 0.05
C LYS A 616 29.83 15.58 0.93
N GLY A 617 29.16 15.45 2.06
CA GLY A 617 28.99 16.53 3.03
C GLY A 617 27.81 16.32 3.97
N ASN A 618 27.80 17.00 5.10
CA ASN A 618 26.71 16.93 6.07
C ASN A 618 25.65 17.99 5.76
N HIS A 619 24.99 17.85 4.58
CA HIS A 619 24.05 18.82 4.07
C HIS A 619 22.70 18.81 4.79
N ALA A 620 22.32 17.67 5.38
CA ALA A 620 21.07 17.53 6.10
C ALA A 620 21.16 18.10 7.51
N VAL A 621 20.12 18.88 7.91
CA VAL A 621 19.96 19.42 9.26
C VAL A 621 18.46 19.41 9.61
N ASN A 622 18.07 18.85 10.75
CA ASN A 622 16.69 18.78 11.19
C ASN A 622 15.75 18.16 10.15
N HIS A 623 16.17 17.08 9.49
CA HIS A 623 15.42 16.39 8.43
C HIS A 623 15.06 17.31 7.23
N TYR A 624 15.95 18.22 6.92
CA TYR A 624 15.91 19.09 5.75
C TYR A 624 17.27 19.06 5.06
N ASN A 625 17.28 18.93 3.73
CA ASN A 625 18.48 18.88 2.91
C ASN A 625 18.28 19.70 1.63
N GLN A 626 18.82 20.93 1.63
CA GLN A 626 18.72 21.81 0.47
C GLN A 626 19.47 21.25 -0.74
N ARG A 627 20.59 20.56 -0.54
CA ARG A 627 21.38 20.00 -1.65
C ARG A 627 20.56 18.96 -2.45
N GLU A 628 19.79 18.11 -1.79
CA GLU A 628 18.92 17.19 -2.51
C GLU A 628 17.80 17.90 -3.26
N ILE A 629 17.26 19.01 -2.71
CA ILE A 629 16.26 19.84 -3.41
C ILE A 629 16.87 20.46 -4.67
N ASP A 630 18.07 21.01 -4.58
CA ASP A 630 18.78 21.60 -5.71
C ASP A 630 19.06 20.57 -6.81
N VAL A 631 19.53 19.37 -6.43
CA VAL A 631 19.74 18.25 -7.37
C VAL A 631 18.43 17.84 -8.05
N VAL A 632 17.35 17.71 -7.29
CA VAL A 632 16.03 17.42 -7.87
C VAL A 632 15.62 18.49 -8.87
N LYS A 633 15.78 19.77 -8.52
CA LYS A 633 15.37 20.90 -9.34
C LYS A 633 16.22 21.04 -10.61
N GLU A 634 17.56 20.98 -10.48
CA GLU A 634 18.49 21.29 -11.56
C GLU A 634 18.84 20.06 -12.43
N GLU A 635 18.92 18.86 -11.85
CA GLU A 635 19.37 17.66 -12.57
C GLU A 635 18.25 16.67 -12.86
N VAL A 636 17.25 16.48 -11.96
CA VAL A 636 16.22 15.44 -12.12
C VAL A 636 15.01 15.94 -12.89
N LEU A 637 14.34 17.02 -12.43
CA LEU A 637 13.13 17.53 -13.05
C LEU A 637 13.27 17.87 -14.54
N PRO A 638 14.40 18.43 -15.02
CA PRO A 638 14.58 18.64 -16.45
C PRO A 638 14.52 17.37 -17.31
N THR A 639 14.85 16.20 -16.74
CA THR A 639 14.81 14.90 -17.44
C THR A 639 13.41 14.25 -17.44
N LEU A 640 12.44 14.85 -16.72
CA LEU A 640 11.11 14.30 -16.54
C LEU A 640 10.01 15.09 -17.26
N LYS A 641 10.36 16.02 -18.13
CA LYS A 641 9.41 16.93 -18.82
C LYS A 641 8.37 16.22 -19.69
N ASP A 642 8.68 15.00 -20.15
CA ASP A 642 7.81 14.21 -21.01
C ASP A 642 6.79 13.35 -20.24
N PHE A 643 6.81 13.39 -18.90
CA PHE A 643 5.88 12.63 -18.06
C PHE A 643 4.69 13.51 -17.65
N ASP A 644 3.47 12.97 -17.79
CA ASP A 644 2.22 13.68 -17.48
C ASP A 644 2.06 13.95 -15.97
N SER A 645 2.58 13.06 -15.14
CA SER A 645 2.48 13.16 -13.69
C SER A 645 3.81 12.84 -12.99
N ILE A 646 4.29 13.79 -12.19
CA ILE A 646 5.51 13.64 -11.39
C ILE A 646 5.15 13.78 -9.92
N GLY A 647 5.67 12.91 -9.07
CA GLY A 647 5.53 12.97 -7.62
C GLY A 647 6.89 12.99 -6.94
N ILE A 648 7.00 13.77 -5.86
CA ILE A 648 8.19 13.79 -5.00
C ILE A 648 7.81 13.20 -3.66
N VAL A 649 8.53 12.17 -3.22
CA VAL A 649 8.31 11.51 -1.94
C VAL A 649 9.54 11.60 -1.06
N THR A 650 9.32 11.78 0.25
CA THR A 650 10.39 11.86 1.24
C THR A 650 9.87 11.31 2.58
N PRO A 651 10.75 10.80 3.46
CA PRO A 651 10.34 10.38 4.80
C PRO A 651 9.85 11.52 5.71
N TYR A 652 10.30 12.77 5.49
CA TYR A 652 10.20 13.86 6.46
C TYR A 652 9.34 15.05 6.01
N ASN A 653 8.50 15.56 6.92
CA ASN A 653 7.62 16.71 6.66
C ASN A 653 8.38 18.00 6.33
N ASN A 654 9.52 18.28 7.02
CA ASN A 654 10.30 19.48 6.78
C ASN A 654 10.81 19.55 5.33
N GLN A 655 11.21 18.41 4.78
CA GLN A 655 11.63 18.31 3.37
C GLN A 655 10.45 18.52 2.41
N VAL A 656 9.27 17.99 2.75
CA VAL A 656 8.04 18.19 1.97
C VAL A 656 7.68 19.68 1.89
N GLU A 657 7.69 20.38 3.02
CA GLU A 657 7.37 21.80 3.09
C GLU A 657 8.37 22.63 2.27
N ALA A 658 9.65 22.29 2.36
CA ALA A 658 10.69 22.96 1.59
C ALA A 658 10.54 22.73 0.08
N PHE A 659 10.26 21.50 -0.38
CA PHE A 659 9.96 21.24 -1.79
C PHE A 659 8.76 22.05 -2.29
N ASN A 660 7.64 22.00 -1.56
CA ASN A 660 6.41 22.67 -1.97
C ASN A 660 6.57 24.20 -1.99
N SER A 661 7.32 24.77 -1.06
CA SER A 661 7.60 26.21 -1.03
C SER A 661 8.48 26.67 -2.20
N GLN A 662 9.49 25.88 -2.58
CA GLN A 662 10.44 26.25 -3.62
C GLN A 662 9.97 25.91 -5.05
N LEU A 663 9.13 24.90 -5.21
CA LEU A 663 8.57 24.50 -6.52
C LEU A 663 7.24 25.19 -6.83
N GLY A 664 6.65 25.92 -5.89
CA GLY A 664 5.41 26.68 -6.08
C GLY A 664 4.16 25.82 -6.33
N ALA A 665 4.21 24.52 -6.05
CA ALA A 665 3.12 23.58 -6.26
C ALA A 665 3.14 22.48 -5.19
N THR A 666 1.97 21.86 -4.90
CA THR A 666 1.84 20.74 -3.95
C THR A 666 2.24 19.42 -4.61
N VAL A 667 3.48 19.31 -5.06
CA VAL A 667 4.02 18.13 -5.79
C VAL A 667 4.65 17.11 -4.83
N ALA A 668 5.16 17.59 -3.68
CA ALA A 668 5.82 16.74 -2.70
C ALA A 668 4.88 16.31 -1.58
N GLY A 669 5.12 15.10 -1.06
CA GLY A 669 4.44 14.56 0.11
C GLY A 669 5.26 13.52 0.85
N THR A 670 4.90 13.24 2.11
CA THR A 670 5.49 12.11 2.79
C THR A 670 5.06 10.81 2.15
N ILE A 671 5.88 9.77 2.27
CA ILE A 671 5.58 8.44 1.73
C ILE A 671 4.22 7.94 2.25
N HIS A 672 3.87 8.23 3.51
CA HIS A 672 2.55 7.90 4.09
C HIS A 672 1.38 8.58 3.35
N LYS A 673 1.53 9.86 2.97
CA LYS A 673 0.48 10.61 2.24
C LYS A 673 0.37 10.18 0.77
N TYR A 674 1.40 9.51 0.25
CA TYR A 674 1.42 8.98 -1.12
C TYR A 674 0.81 7.58 -1.23
N GLN A 675 0.49 6.91 -0.12
CA GLN A 675 -0.19 5.63 -0.17
C GLN A 675 -1.57 5.78 -0.86
N GLY A 676 -1.85 4.91 -1.82
CA GLY A 676 -3.05 4.98 -2.67
C GLY A 676 -2.94 5.92 -3.89
N ARG A 677 -1.89 6.75 -3.99
CA ARG A 677 -1.60 7.58 -5.17
C ARG A 677 -0.61 6.88 -6.10
N GLU A 678 -0.52 7.35 -7.34
CA GLU A 678 0.44 6.85 -8.33
C GLU A 678 0.77 7.97 -9.32
N ASN A 679 2.01 7.97 -9.81
CA ASN A 679 2.49 8.94 -10.80
C ASN A 679 3.29 8.21 -11.87
N ASP A 680 3.44 8.84 -13.05
CA ASP A 680 4.26 8.28 -14.12
C ASP A 680 5.73 8.24 -13.72
N ALA A 681 6.21 9.32 -13.06
CA ALA A 681 7.54 9.37 -12.47
C ALA A 681 7.47 9.70 -10.97
N ILE A 682 8.29 9.03 -10.18
CA ILE A 682 8.50 9.30 -8.74
C ILE A 682 9.96 9.64 -8.49
N ILE A 683 10.17 10.69 -7.72
CA ILE A 683 11.45 11.09 -7.16
C ILE A 683 11.41 10.84 -5.67
N MET A 684 12.36 10.07 -5.13
CA MET A 684 12.53 9.84 -3.70
C MET A 684 13.76 10.60 -3.19
N SER A 685 13.56 11.55 -2.28
CA SER A 685 14.62 12.28 -1.56
C SER A 685 14.76 11.69 -0.16
N LEU A 686 15.94 11.14 0.18
CA LEU A 686 16.21 10.46 1.46
C LEU A 686 16.52 11.42 2.59
N VAL A 687 17.10 12.58 2.27
CA VAL A 687 17.40 13.70 3.19
C VAL A 687 18.63 13.46 4.07
N ASP A 688 18.71 12.38 4.82
CA ASP A 688 19.66 12.19 5.90
C ASP A 688 21.12 12.05 5.42
N ASN A 689 22.07 12.56 6.21
CA ASN A 689 23.52 12.41 5.96
C ASN A 689 23.99 10.97 6.15
N GLN A 690 23.35 10.23 7.04
CA GLN A 690 23.45 8.78 7.23
C GLN A 690 22.02 8.24 7.22
N ILE A 691 21.81 7.16 6.49
CA ILE A 691 20.48 6.55 6.38
C ILE A 691 20.06 6.06 7.76
N THR A 692 18.92 6.59 8.25
CA THR A 692 18.36 6.22 9.55
C THR A 692 17.50 4.96 9.42
N GLU A 693 17.28 4.22 10.52
CA GLU A 693 16.34 3.10 10.55
C GLU A 693 14.94 3.49 10.07
N PHE A 694 14.52 4.73 10.33
CA PHE A 694 13.23 5.25 9.87
C PHE A 694 13.19 5.42 8.35
N ALA A 695 14.24 6.00 7.73
CA ALA A 695 14.30 6.17 6.28
C ALA A 695 14.54 4.84 5.54
N ASP A 696 15.13 3.83 6.23
CA ASP A 696 15.39 2.48 5.70
C ASP A 696 14.25 1.48 5.96
N ASP A 697 13.09 1.94 6.42
CA ASP A 697 11.95 1.06 6.69
C ASP A 697 11.48 0.34 5.41
N ALA A 698 11.39 -0.99 5.50
CA ALA A 698 11.06 -1.86 4.37
C ALA A 698 9.70 -1.54 3.75
N ASN A 699 8.68 -1.26 4.58
CA ASN A 699 7.33 -0.97 4.13
C ASN A 699 7.25 0.41 3.47
N MET A 700 7.98 1.40 4.00
CA MET A 700 8.11 2.71 3.37
C MET A 700 8.76 2.63 2.00
N LEU A 701 9.88 1.91 1.88
CA LEU A 701 10.57 1.75 0.61
C LEU A 701 9.71 1.01 -0.43
N ASN A 702 9.04 -0.07 -0.02
CA ASN A 702 8.10 -0.80 -0.88
C ASN A 702 6.98 0.11 -1.40
N VAL A 703 6.41 0.94 -0.53
CA VAL A 703 5.40 1.92 -0.95
C VAL A 703 6.00 2.94 -1.90
N ALA A 704 7.12 3.57 -1.58
CA ALA A 704 7.72 4.62 -2.40
C ALA A 704 8.03 4.14 -3.83
N VAL A 705 8.73 3.01 -3.97
CA VAL A 705 9.12 2.44 -5.27
C VAL A 705 7.89 2.05 -6.10
N SER A 706 6.90 1.39 -5.47
CA SER A 706 5.70 0.91 -6.17
C SER A 706 4.69 2.00 -6.56
N ARG A 707 4.95 3.29 -6.25
CA ARG A 707 4.15 4.43 -6.75
C ARG A 707 4.51 4.85 -8.16
N ALA A 708 5.73 4.52 -8.60
CA ALA A 708 6.22 4.87 -9.93
C ALA A 708 5.67 3.91 -10.99
N LYS A 709 5.02 4.45 -12.03
CA LYS A 709 4.57 3.66 -13.18
C LYS A 709 5.72 3.39 -14.14
N ASN A 710 6.39 4.44 -14.60
CA ASN A 710 7.33 4.38 -15.72
C ASN A 710 8.77 4.71 -15.31
N LYS A 711 8.98 5.57 -14.30
CA LYS A 711 10.32 6.00 -13.89
C LYS A 711 10.41 6.23 -12.38
N PHE A 712 11.50 5.76 -11.78
CA PHE A 712 11.83 6.00 -10.39
C PHE A 712 13.23 6.60 -10.26
N CYS A 713 13.35 7.72 -9.55
CA CYS A 713 14.60 8.41 -9.29
C CYS A 713 14.86 8.46 -7.78
N LEU A 714 15.97 7.90 -7.33
CA LEU A 714 16.46 8.00 -5.96
C LEU A 714 17.49 9.14 -5.89
N VAL A 715 17.28 10.08 -4.98
CA VAL A 715 18.27 11.12 -4.65
C VAL A 715 18.69 10.94 -3.20
N MET A 716 19.99 10.82 -2.97
CA MET A 716 20.56 10.51 -1.67
C MET A 716 21.93 11.18 -1.46
N THR A 717 22.38 11.23 -0.23
CA THR A 717 23.71 11.72 0.13
C THR A 717 24.85 10.93 -0.56
N GLY A 718 25.91 11.62 -0.91
CA GLY A 718 27.16 11.02 -1.39
C GLY A 718 28.08 10.49 -0.27
N ASN A 719 27.72 10.68 1.00
CA ASN A 719 28.48 10.14 2.10
C ASN A 719 28.52 8.61 2.06
N GLU A 720 29.57 8.02 2.63
CA GLU A 720 29.64 6.58 2.80
C GLU A 720 28.55 6.11 3.76
N GLN A 721 27.85 5.07 3.37
CA GLN A 721 26.75 4.45 4.12
C GLN A 721 27.18 3.07 4.62
N GLU A 722 26.45 2.52 5.58
CA GLU A 722 26.58 1.12 5.93
C GLU A 722 26.28 0.25 4.71
N LYS A 723 27.02 -0.86 4.56
CA LYS A 723 26.91 -1.73 3.38
C LYS A 723 25.60 -2.52 3.28
N HIS A 724 24.80 -2.51 4.33
CA HIS A 724 23.58 -3.29 4.45
C HIS A 724 22.41 -2.38 4.80
N GLY A 725 21.27 -2.63 4.19
CA GLY A 725 20.04 -1.89 4.39
C GLY A 725 19.12 -2.00 3.17
N ASN A 726 17.85 -1.64 3.34
CA ASN A 726 16.86 -1.75 2.26
C ASN A 726 17.14 -0.77 1.11
N VAL A 727 17.56 0.45 1.46
CA VAL A 727 17.92 1.49 0.48
C VAL A 727 19.22 1.11 -0.24
N MET A 728 20.20 0.55 0.48
CA MET A 728 21.44 0.08 -0.16
C MET A 728 21.18 -1.08 -1.10
N ASP A 729 20.28 -2.02 -0.74
CA ASP A 729 19.86 -3.09 -1.63
C ASP A 729 19.15 -2.56 -2.89
N LEU A 730 18.40 -1.45 -2.78
CA LEU A 730 17.83 -0.77 -3.95
C LEU A 730 18.93 -0.16 -4.82
N LEU A 731 19.93 0.50 -4.24
CA LEU A 731 21.06 1.07 -4.96
C LEU A 731 21.86 -0.01 -5.71
N ASP A 732 22.16 -1.12 -5.02
CA ASP A 732 22.84 -2.28 -5.59
C ASP A 732 22.00 -2.93 -6.70
N TYR A 733 20.67 -3.02 -6.51
CA TYR A 733 19.75 -3.51 -7.55
C TYR A 733 19.76 -2.60 -8.79
N ILE A 734 19.75 -1.27 -8.62
CA ILE A 734 19.85 -0.30 -9.72
C ILE A 734 21.17 -0.52 -10.50
N ALA A 735 22.28 -0.61 -9.79
CA ALA A 735 23.60 -0.85 -10.39
C ALA A 735 23.67 -2.22 -11.08
N TYR A 736 23.19 -3.28 -10.43
CA TYR A 736 23.17 -4.64 -10.98
C TYR A 736 22.34 -4.77 -12.25
N ASN A 737 21.22 -4.04 -12.36
CA ASN A 737 20.38 -4.03 -13.55
C ASN A 737 20.90 -3.12 -14.68
N ASN A 738 22.16 -2.70 -14.63
CA ASN A 738 22.79 -1.78 -15.57
C ASN A 738 22.02 -0.45 -15.74
N CYS A 739 21.32 -0.05 -14.68
CA CYS A 739 20.63 1.23 -14.60
C CYS A 739 21.58 2.31 -14.09
N THR A 740 21.18 3.57 -14.25
CA THR A 740 22.07 4.71 -14.03
C THR A 740 22.26 5.02 -12.55
N VAL A 741 23.51 4.91 -12.07
CA VAL A 741 23.94 5.48 -10.77
C VAL A 741 24.97 6.56 -11.07
N THR A 742 24.66 7.81 -10.75
CA THR A 742 25.52 8.96 -11.03
C THR A 742 25.82 9.76 -9.77
N GLU A 743 26.92 10.49 -9.79
CA GLU A 743 27.23 11.51 -8.80
C GLU A 743 26.79 12.87 -9.37
N SER A 744 26.09 13.65 -8.54
CA SER A 744 25.69 15.01 -8.88
C SER A 744 26.90 15.88 -9.11
N LYS A 745 26.81 16.77 -10.09
CA LYS A 745 27.81 17.78 -10.38
C LYS A 745 27.61 19.05 -9.56
N LEU A 746 26.46 19.18 -8.89
CA LEU A 746 26.15 20.34 -8.06
C LEU A 746 27.06 20.38 -6.84
N ALA A 747 27.95 21.36 -6.81
CA ALA A 747 28.86 21.60 -5.71
C ALA A 747 28.67 23.01 -5.15
N SER A 748 29.14 23.25 -3.95
CA SER A 748 29.15 24.57 -3.30
C SER A 748 30.58 24.89 -2.85
N ILE A 749 30.94 26.16 -2.90
CA ILE A 749 32.17 26.62 -2.26
C ILE A 749 32.13 26.35 -0.74
N PHE A 750 30.92 26.30 -0.18
CA PHE A 750 30.72 26.01 1.25
C PHE A 750 30.87 24.54 1.63
N ASP A 751 30.96 23.64 0.65
CA ASP A 751 31.33 22.23 0.92
C ASP A 751 32.68 22.13 1.62
N PHE A 752 33.58 23.08 1.38
CA PHE A 752 34.86 23.20 2.08
C PHE A 752 34.71 23.48 3.59
N LEU A 753 33.55 23.83 4.09
CA LEU A 753 33.32 23.98 5.53
C LEU A 753 33.19 22.64 6.24
N TYR A 754 32.87 21.55 5.54
CA TYR A 754 32.77 20.22 6.12
C TYR A 754 34.15 19.60 6.43
N GLU A 755 34.21 18.74 7.45
CA GLU A 755 35.47 18.12 7.93
C GLU A 755 36.23 17.33 6.85
N GLN A 756 35.47 16.62 5.99
CA GLN A 756 36.07 15.83 4.91
C GLN A 756 36.84 16.64 3.87
N TYR A 757 36.63 17.96 3.82
CA TYR A 757 37.34 18.87 2.92
C TYR A 757 38.37 19.77 3.63
N THR A 758 38.78 19.44 4.85
CA THR A 758 39.70 20.28 5.64
C THR A 758 41.02 20.55 4.92
N GLU A 759 41.62 19.55 4.27
CA GLU A 759 42.88 19.73 3.51
C GLU A 759 42.66 20.67 2.29
N GLN A 760 41.58 20.46 1.53
CA GLN A 760 41.25 21.28 0.38
C GLN A 760 40.93 22.72 0.79
N ARG A 761 40.20 22.89 1.91
CA ARG A 761 39.92 24.19 2.51
C ARG A 761 41.20 24.92 2.89
N MET A 762 42.12 24.24 3.58
CA MET A 762 43.40 24.85 3.98
C MET A 762 44.21 25.26 2.75
N ALA A 763 44.38 24.39 1.78
CA ALA A 763 45.07 24.68 0.53
C ALA A 763 44.42 25.86 -0.25
N PHE A 764 43.10 25.94 -0.29
CA PHE A 764 42.37 27.01 -0.95
C PHE A 764 42.54 28.35 -0.22
N LEU A 765 42.44 28.35 1.12
CA LEU A 765 42.61 29.57 1.92
C LEU A 765 44.05 30.04 2.02
N GLU A 766 45.09 29.18 1.95
CA GLU A 766 46.51 29.53 1.94
C GLU A 766 46.89 30.40 0.72
N THR A 767 46.17 30.23 -0.39
CA THR A 767 46.38 30.98 -1.63
C THR A 767 45.61 32.33 -1.67
N ASN A 768 44.74 32.60 -0.68
CA ASN A 768 43.87 33.75 -0.64
C ASN A 768 44.03 34.58 0.64
N SER A 769 43.70 35.88 0.60
CA SER A 769 43.76 36.74 1.77
C SER A 769 42.60 36.46 2.71
N LEU A 770 42.85 36.28 3.99
CA LEU A 770 41.85 36.18 5.03
C LEU A 770 41.32 37.59 5.37
N ILE A 771 39.99 37.75 5.38
CA ILE A 771 39.31 39.03 5.61
C ILE A 771 38.41 38.99 6.84
N SER A 772 38.09 37.81 7.35
CA SER A 772 37.16 37.60 8.45
C SER A 772 37.58 36.42 9.33
N GLU A 773 37.05 36.35 10.56
CA GLU A 773 37.16 35.23 11.44
C GLU A 773 36.32 34.03 10.94
N TYR A 774 35.30 34.29 10.09
CA TYR A 774 34.41 33.27 9.57
C TYR A 774 34.94 32.67 8.27
N ALA A 775 35.06 31.34 8.26
CA ALA A 775 35.55 30.62 7.08
C ALA A 775 34.62 30.81 5.86
N SER A 776 33.31 30.89 6.04
CA SER A 776 32.32 31.10 4.97
C SER A 776 32.56 32.42 4.25
N GLU A 777 32.83 33.49 4.97
CA GLU A 777 33.15 34.79 4.35
C GLU A 777 34.49 34.77 3.62
N ASN A 778 35.51 34.09 4.16
CA ASN A 778 36.79 33.96 3.48
C ASN A 778 36.66 33.16 2.18
N LEU A 779 35.86 32.09 2.17
CA LEU A 779 35.59 31.29 0.98
C LEU A 779 34.81 32.10 -0.07
N THR A 780 33.81 32.87 0.35
CA THR A 780 33.06 33.76 -0.55
C THR A 780 33.95 34.85 -1.15
N TYR A 781 34.81 35.46 -0.35
CA TYR A 781 35.75 36.46 -0.84
C TYR A 781 36.73 35.91 -1.88
N ALA A 782 37.28 34.72 -1.63
CA ALA A 782 38.15 34.05 -2.56
C ALA A 782 37.43 33.72 -3.87
N LEU A 783 36.18 33.20 -3.80
CA LEU A 783 35.37 32.92 -4.96
C LEU A 783 35.08 34.19 -5.79
N LEU A 784 34.69 35.29 -5.14
CA LEU A 784 34.42 36.55 -5.81
C LEU A 784 35.66 37.10 -6.56
N ASN A 785 36.82 37.06 -5.95
CA ASN A 785 38.06 37.46 -6.57
C ASN A 785 38.45 36.57 -7.75
N ASP A 786 38.24 35.29 -7.64
CA ASP A 786 38.49 34.33 -8.73
C ASP A 786 37.53 34.56 -9.92
N ILE A 787 36.24 34.81 -9.69
CA ILE A 787 35.27 35.18 -10.73
C ILE A 787 35.71 36.46 -11.44
N ILE A 788 36.07 37.49 -10.69
CA ILE A 788 36.50 38.77 -11.28
C ILE A 788 37.79 38.63 -12.07
N ALA A 789 38.71 37.78 -11.65
CA ALA A 789 39.99 37.54 -12.33
C ALA A 789 39.81 36.65 -13.58
N SER A 790 38.95 35.65 -13.54
CA SER A 790 38.73 34.70 -14.62
C SER A 790 37.96 35.28 -15.81
N GLU A 791 36.96 36.16 -15.57
CA GLU A 791 36.11 36.73 -16.59
C GLU A 791 36.59 38.11 -17.05
N ASN A 792 36.94 38.23 -18.31
CA ASN A 792 37.49 39.49 -18.86
C ASN A 792 36.53 40.68 -18.68
N CYS A 793 35.23 40.50 -18.81
CA CYS A 793 34.21 41.53 -18.65
C CYS A 793 34.10 42.05 -17.21
N PHE A 794 34.48 41.24 -16.22
CA PHE A 794 34.38 41.60 -14.79
C PHE A 794 35.66 42.28 -14.24
N ARG A 795 36.76 42.38 -15.00
CA ARG A 795 38.00 43.01 -14.56
C ARG A 795 37.86 44.49 -14.14
N VAL A 796 36.82 45.15 -14.58
CA VAL A 796 36.50 46.52 -14.16
C VAL A 796 35.86 46.59 -12.78
N LEU A 797 35.53 45.43 -12.19
CA LEU A 797 34.90 45.33 -10.88
C LEU A 797 35.96 45.20 -9.77
N LYS A 798 35.53 45.52 -8.55
CA LYS A 798 36.32 45.30 -7.32
C LYS A 798 35.39 44.91 -6.17
N VAL A 799 35.82 43.94 -5.36
CA VAL A 799 35.17 43.52 -4.13
C VAL A 799 35.61 44.37 -2.97
N LEU A 800 34.69 44.90 -2.22
CA LEU A 800 34.89 45.54 -0.93
C LEU A 800 34.22 44.69 0.15
N CYS A 801 34.83 44.61 1.34
CA CYS A 801 34.34 43.75 2.43
C CYS A 801 33.89 44.61 3.62
N HIS A 802 32.92 44.14 4.38
CA HIS A 802 32.42 44.73 5.62
C HIS A 802 32.06 46.23 5.49
N ILE A 803 31.35 46.60 4.44
CA ILE A 803 31.00 47.99 4.18
C ILE A 803 29.78 48.38 5.04
N PRO A 804 29.92 49.35 5.94
CA PRO A 804 28.80 49.81 6.73
C PRO A 804 27.63 50.30 5.84
N LEU A 805 26.41 49.77 6.11
CA LEU A 805 25.23 50.05 5.28
C LEU A 805 25.02 51.56 5.08
N ARG A 806 25.25 52.41 6.10
CA ARG A 806 25.19 53.89 6.04
C ARG A 806 26.14 54.55 5.03
N GLN A 807 27.21 53.87 4.59
CA GLN A 807 28.13 54.42 3.55
C GLN A 807 27.62 54.12 2.15
N VAL A 808 26.73 53.21 1.99
CA VAL A 808 26.11 52.83 0.72
C VAL A 808 24.83 53.60 0.49
N VAL A 809 24.14 53.91 1.56
CA VAL A 809 22.80 54.53 1.59
C VAL A 809 22.96 56.03 1.93
N SER A 810 22.84 56.91 0.94
CA SER A 810 23.05 58.37 1.12
C SER A 810 21.75 59.19 1.32
N ASP A 811 20.61 58.70 0.79
CA ASP A 811 19.33 59.41 0.93
C ASP A 811 18.45 58.73 1.98
N THR A 812 18.31 59.34 3.13
CA THR A 812 17.54 58.80 4.24
C THR A 812 16.04 59.11 4.20
N SER A 813 15.60 59.89 3.19
CA SER A 813 14.20 60.33 3.07
C SER A 813 13.20 59.22 2.68
N ILE A 814 13.72 58.13 2.15
CA ILE A 814 12.92 56.99 1.67
C ILE A 814 12.81 55.84 2.70
N MET A 815 13.36 56.02 3.88
CA MET A 815 13.37 55.01 4.93
C MET A 815 12.33 55.31 6.03
N THR A 816 11.83 54.24 6.64
CA THR A 816 11.06 54.31 7.90
C THR A 816 12.00 54.66 9.07
N GLU A 817 11.44 55.12 10.21
CA GLU A 817 12.26 55.41 11.39
C GLU A 817 13.01 54.17 11.93
N GLU A 818 12.45 52.99 11.79
CA GLU A 818 13.09 51.70 12.19
C GLU A 818 14.25 51.34 11.25
N GLU A 819 14.05 51.48 9.97
CA GLU A 819 15.08 51.26 8.96
C GLU A 819 16.22 52.28 9.06
N LEU A 820 15.91 53.52 9.38
CA LEU A 820 16.91 54.54 9.63
C LEU A 820 17.80 54.22 10.83
N LYS A 821 17.19 53.77 11.94
CA LYS A 821 17.94 53.31 13.12
C LYS A 821 18.80 52.09 12.79
N TYR A 822 18.30 51.18 12.00
CA TYR A 822 18.98 49.97 11.58
C TYR A 822 20.19 50.33 10.66
N ALA A 823 19.99 51.16 9.65
CA ALA A 823 21.04 51.58 8.71
C ALA A 823 22.10 52.46 9.38
N ALA A 824 21.73 53.29 10.37
CA ALA A 824 22.68 54.13 11.10
C ALA A 824 23.57 53.39 12.08
N ASN A 825 23.23 52.14 12.46
CA ASN A 825 24.00 51.36 13.38
C ASN A 825 25.34 50.95 12.78
N TYR A 826 26.44 51.23 13.50
CA TYR A 826 27.80 50.89 13.06
C TYR A 826 28.06 49.40 12.83
N SER A 827 27.35 48.55 13.54
CA SER A 827 27.47 47.10 13.35
C SER A 827 26.69 46.54 12.16
N THR A 828 25.83 47.37 11.51
CA THR A 828 25.11 46.95 10.32
C THR A 828 25.98 47.22 9.07
N HIS A 829 26.44 46.14 8.47
CA HIS A 829 27.31 46.19 7.28
C HIS A 829 26.85 45.19 6.23
N LEU A 830 27.32 45.39 5.00
CA LEU A 830 27.26 44.39 3.94
C LEU A 830 28.52 43.52 4.03
N ASP A 831 28.36 42.22 3.90
CA ASP A 831 29.52 41.30 3.91
C ASP A 831 30.42 41.63 2.73
N PHE A 832 29.82 41.75 1.54
CA PHE A 832 30.55 42.17 0.33
C PHE A 832 29.74 43.18 -0.48
N LEU A 833 30.49 44.13 -1.08
CA LEU A 833 29.97 45.10 -2.06
C LEU A 833 30.87 45.06 -3.29
N ILE A 834 30.30 44.67 -4.42
CA ILE A 834 30.99 44.78 -5.71
C ILE A 834 30.77 46.17 -6.27
N ILE A 835 31.87 46.88 -6.58
CA ILE A 835 31.84 48.21 -7.17
C ILE A 835 32.54 48.24 -8.53
N ASN A 836 32.18 49.15 -9.40
CA ASN A 836 32.93 49.47 -10.60
C ASN A 836 34.16 50.33 -10.23
N ARG A 837 35.37 49.91 -10.64
CA ARG A 837 36.63 50.57 -10.29
C ARG A 837 36.74 51.99 -10.89
N VAL A 838 36.09 52.22 -12.03
CA VAL A 838 36.16 53.52 -12.77
C VAL A 838 35.15 54.48 -12.21
N SER A 839 33.89 54.14 -12.24
CA SER A 839 32.78 54.98 -11.80
C SER A 839 32.63 55.11 -10.27
N LYS A 840 33.23 54.17 -9.51
CA LYS A 840 33.06 54.02 -8.05
C LYS A 840 31.63 53.74 -7.60
N LEU A 841 30.72 53.40 -8.52
CA LEU A 841 29.33 53.12 -8.23
C LEU A 841 29.19 51.63 -7.73
N PRO A 842 28.31 51.38 -6.77
CA PRO A 842 27.98 50.02 -6.36
C PRO A 842 27.27 49.28 -7.50
N VAL A 843 27.53 48.00 -7.65
CA VAL A 843 27.00 47.12 -8.69
C VAL A 843 26.12 46.03 -8.07
N LEU A 844 26.65 45.33 -7.09
CA LEU A 844 25.96 44.18 -6.44
C LEU A 844 26.39 44.07 -4.98
N ALA A 845 25.42 43.96 -4.09
CA ALA A 845 25.66 43.58 -2.70
C ALA A 845 25.55 42.04 -2.54
N ILE A 846 26.40 41.45 -1.73
CA ILE A 846 26.38 40.01 -1.46
C ILE A 846 26.45 39.79 0.04
N GLU A 847 25.55 38.93 0.55
CA GLU A 847 25.49 38.47 1.93
C GLU A 847 25.76 36.97 1.97
N THR A 848 26.52 36.54 2.96
CA THR A 848 26.79 35.13 3.20
C THR A 848 25.97 34.65 4.40
N ASP A 849 24.85 34.00 4.15
CA ASP A 849 23.91 33.58 5.19
C ASP A 849 24.36 32.26 5.82
N GLY A 850 25.04 32.39 6.98
CA GLY A 850 25.42 31.26 7.83
C GLY A 850 24.21 30.70 8.59
N TYR A 851 24.15 29.40 8.76
CA TYR A 851 23.12 28.77 9.59
C TYR A 851 23.50 28.88 11.07
N SER A 852 22.93 29.87 11.77
CA SER A 852 23.11 30.01 13.21
C SER A 852 22.06 29.21 13.98
N TYR A 853 22.54 28.36 14.87
CA TYR A 853 21.77 27.50 15.77
C TYR A 853 21.19 28.30 16.97
N HIS A 854 20.55 29.46 16.80
CA HIS A 854 20.08 30.22 17.95
C HIS A 854 18.61 30.63 17.87
N ASN A 855 17.98 30.70 19.06
CA ASN A 855 16.58 30.96 19.37
C ASN A 855 15.99 32.30 18.86
N ASP A 856 16.69 33.07 18.04
CA ASP A 856 16.32 34.40 17.56
C ASP A 856 15.94 34.45 16.05
N MET A 857 15.39 33.38 15.50
CA MET A 857 15.01 33.33 14.08
C MET A 857 14.09 34.49 13.65
N ALA A 858 13.14 34.90 14.50
CA ALA A 858 12.21 35.98 14.17
C ALA A 858 12.90 37.35 14.08
N ALA A 859 13.81 37.66 15.01
CA ALA A 859 14.54 38.93 15.03
C ALA A 859 15.58 39.01 13.89
N GLN A 860 16.23 37.91 13.52
CA GLN A 860 17.17 37.83 12.42
C GLN A 860 16.41 38.02 11.09
N HIS A 861 15.33 37.29 10.90
CA HIS A 861 14.49 37.42 9.68
C HIS A 861 13.97 38.85 9.49
N GLN A 862 13.57 39.55 10.57
CA GLN A 862 13.12 40.93 10.49
C GLN A 862 14.25 41.88 10.07
N ARG A 863 15.49 41.67 10.55
CA ARG A 863 16.67 42.44 10.14
C ARG A 863 16.99 42.19 8.66
N ASP A 864 16.91 40.97 8.19
CA ASP A 864 17.16 40.62 6.80
C ASP A 864 16.14 41.24 5.87
N VAL A 865 14.85 41.19 6.21
CA VAL A 865 13.78 41.84 5.47
C VAL A 865 13.99 43.37 5.40
N MET A 866 14.42 44.01 6.50
CA MET A 866 14.74 45.45 6.49
C MET A 866 15.93 45.77 5.57
N LYS A 867 17.01 44.97 5.62
CA LYS A 867 18.18 45.17 4.75
C LYS A 867 17.79 45.00 3.27
N ASP A 868 17.03 43.98 2.94
CA ASP A 868 16.54 43.72 1.58
C ASP A 868 15.68 44.88 1.06
N HIS A 869 14.75 45.37 1.88
CA HIS A 869 13.90 46.51 1.52
C HIS A 869 14.70 47.78 1.31
N ILE A 870 15.63 48.14 2.20
CA ILE A 870 16.51 49.31 2.09
C ILE A 870 17.28 49.28 0.77
N LEU A 871 17.99 48.17 0.48
CA LEU A 871 18.80 48.02 -0.74
C LEU A 871 17.94 48.07 -2.02
N SER A 872 16.76 47.47 -1.99
CA SER A 872 15.79 47.51 -3.08
C SER A 872 15.32 48.94 -3.36
N CYS A 873 15.03 49.78 -2.32
CA CYS A 873 14.65 51.19 -2.47
C CYS A 873 15.77 52.01 -3.11
N TYR A 874 17.03 51.64 -2.94
CA TYR A 874 18.20 52.27 -3.57
C TYR A 874 18.53 51.69 -4.94
N GLY A 875 17.79 50.72 -5.43
CA GLY A 875 18.05 50.00 -6.68
C GLY A 875 19.37 49.29 -6.72
N LEU A 876 19.93 48.90 -5.55
CA LEU A 876 21.11 48.08 -5.44
C LEU A 876 20.71 46.61 -5.29
N PRO A 877 20.98 45.78 -6.30
CA PRO A 877 20.69 44.32 -6.20
C PRO A 877 21.43 43.67 -5.04
N LEU A 878 20.76 42.78 -4.33
CA LEU A 878 21.31 41.99 -3.25
C LEU A 878 21.22 40.51 -3.60
N LEU A 879 22.36 39.82 -3.56
CA LEU A 879 22.44 38.35 -3.71
C LEU A 879 22.78 37.73 -2.38
N ARG A 880 21.89 36.86 -1.87
CA ARG A 880 22.13 36.08 -0.68
C ARG A 880 22.67 34.69 -1.03
N LEU A 881 23.79 34.33 -0.42
CA LEU A 881 24.46 33.03 -0.56
C LEU A 881 24.30 32.25 0.72
N SER A 882 23.38 31.28 0.70
CA SER A 882 23.21 30.36 1.82
C SER A 882 24.37 29.37 1.87
N THR A 883 24.97 29.18 3.05
CA THR A 883 26.03 28.16 3.27
C THR A 883 25.54 26.71 3.07
N LYS A 884 24.26 26.51 2.81
CA LYS A 884 23.65 25.21 2.46
C LYS A 884 23.21 25.09 1.00
N GLY A 885 23.35 26.18 0.24
CA GLY A 885 23.00 26.22 -1.19
C GLY A 885 24.00 25.48 -2.07
N SER A 886 23.86 25.71 -3.37
CA SER A 886 24.73 25.19 -4.41
C SER A 886 24.88 26.18 -5.56
N ASN A 887 25.88 25.96 -6.43
CA ASN A 887 26.13 26.76 -7.65
C ASN A 887 26.35 28.26 -7.39
N GLU A 888 27.04 28.62 -6.29
CA GLU A 888 27.27 30.03 -5.95
C GLU A 888 28.03 30.76 -7.07
N ARG A 889 29.00 30.09 -7.73
CA ARG A 889 29.77 30.67 -8.84
C ARG A 889 28.86 31.06 -10.00
N GLU A 890 28.02 30.16 -10.46
CA GLU A 890 27.11 30.38 -11.58
C GLU A 890 26.08 31.46 -11.24
N ARG A 891 25.53 31.44 -10.05
CA ARG A 891 24.56 32.43 -9.55
C ARG A 891 25.15 33.84 -9.52
N ILE A 892 26.39 33.98 -9.04
CA ILE A 892 27.10 35.29 -9.02
C ILE A 892 27.36 35.77 -10.45
N ILE A 893 27.85 34.89 -11.32
CA ILE A 893 28.13 35.22 -12.72
C ILE A 893 26.85 35.65 -13.45
N GLU A 894 25.77 34.92 -13.31
CA GLU A 894 24.49 35.26 -13.93
C GLU A 894 23.97 36.61 -13.47
N GLU A 895 24.05 36.89 -12.16
CA GLU A 895 23.57 38.17 -11.62
C GLU A 895 24.42 39.33 -12.08
N LEU A 896 25.74 39.17 -12.12
CA LEU A 896 26.65 40.18 -12.68
C LEU A 896 26.39 40.43 -14.17
N TYR A 897 26.12 39.38 -14.97
CA TYR A 897 25.76 39.60 -16.39
C TYR A 897 24.43 40.32 -16.55
N LYS A 898 23.42 40.05 -15.76
CA LYS A 898 22.13 40.75 -15.80
C LYS A 898 22.27 42.25 -15.50
N ILE A 899 23.15 42.60 -14.56
CA ILE A 899 23.36 44.00 -14.16
C ILE A 899 24.24 44.76 -15.17
N MET A 900 25.14 44.08 -15.84
CA MET A 900 26.09 44.67 -16.77
C MET A 900 25.59 44.75 -18.21
N GLN A 901 24.48 44.15 -18.56
CA GLN A 901 23.76 44.29 -19.80
C GLN A 901 22.94 45.60 -19.78
#